data_bbef4284b8da1239764e3ab66f5b17be
#
_entry.id   bbef4284b8da1239764e3ab66f5b17be
#
_cell.length_a   1.000
_cell.length_b   1.000
_cell.length_c   1.000
_cell.angle_alpha   90.00
_cell.angle_beta   90.00
_cell.angle_gamma   90.00
#
_symmetry.space_group_name_H-M   'P 1'
#
loop_
_entity.id
_entity.type
_entity.pdbx_description
1 polymer ?
#
loop_
_entity_poly.entity_id
_entity_poly.type
_entity_poly.pdbx_seq_one_letter_code
_entity_poly.pdbx_strand_id
1 'polypeptide(L)'
;RDLRMSRGLGDVYKRQTHEGAATMDWMEQEKERGITITSAATTCHWKGHRINIIDTPGHVDFTVEVERSLRVLDGSVAVFCAKGGVEPQSETVWRQADKYSVPRMAYVNKMDITGANFYNVVQMMKDRLGANAVPIQLPIGYEDTFEGMVDLIKMKAIVYGDKLGKDEEFVEIPEDMKEKAEEYRQALIEAVAESDDDLMMKYLEGEELTEEEIMTGIRKQTIACKMTPVCCGSSYKNKGVQPLLDAIVAFMPAPTDIPHIKGVNPETGEEDERPSSDEEPFAALAFKIMTDPYVGKLAFFRVYSGTLESGSYVYNSTKGKRERIGRILQMHANHRQEIEKVYAGDIAAAVGLKDTTTGDTLCDEKAPIILESMVFPDPVISVAVEPKTKADQEKMGIALQKLAEEDPTFRVRTDPETAQTIISGMGELHLDIIVDRLLREFHVGCSVGNPQVAYRETIRKSVKAEGKFVRQSGGKGQYGHCWLELTPLEPGEGFKFDNKVVGGAIPKEYIGPVEAGVKEAMENGVVAGYPMVDVGVTVYDGSYHEVDSSEMAFKIAGSMGFRAGALKADPVILEPYMKVEVTVPEEYMGDVIGDLNSRRGRINSMEARNGAQVIDAFVPLSEMFGYATDLRSKTQGRGNYSMEVDHYEEVPRNIAEAIIAKNKGTQA
;
A
#
# COMPACT_ATOMS: atom_id res chain seq x y z
N ARG A 1 -22.49 -14.08 -28.33
CA ARG A 1 -21.32 -14.43 -27.49
C ARG A 1 -20.90 -13.27 -26.61
N ASP A 2 -21.01 -12.02 -27.06
CA ASP A 2 -20.58 -10.80 -26.34
C ASP A 2 -21.51 -10.40 -25.19
N LEU A 3 -22.78 -10.76 -25.27
CA LEU A 3 -23.77 -10.57 -24.19
C LEU A 3 -23.50 -11.39 -22.90
N ARG A 4 -22.64 -12.41 -22.96
CA ARG A 4 -22.26 -13.17 -21.75
C ARG A 4 -21.13 -12.52 -20.96
N MET A 5 -20.29 -11.70 -21.60
CA MET A 5 -19.20 -10.99 -20.91
C MET A 5 -19.66 -9.70 -20.25
N SER A 6 -20.61 -8.95 -20.83
CA SER A 6 -21.24 -7.80 -20.17
C SER A 6 -22.06 -8.24 -18.95
N ARG A 7 -22.55 -9.50 -18.93
CA ARG A 7 -23.14 -10.12 -17.73
C ARG A 7 -22.11 -10.32 -16.60
N GLY A 8 -20.83 -10.55 -16.93
CA GLY A 8 -19.77 -10.73 -15.94
C GLY A 8 -19.52 -9.49 -15.10
N LEU A 9 -19.47 -8.31 -15.70
CA LEU A 9 -19.26 -7.05 -14.96
C LEU A 9 -20.50 -6.66 -14.14
N GLY A 10 -21.69 -6.77 -14.71
CA GLY A 10 -22.94 -6.59 -13.96
C GLY A 10 -23.06 -7.56 -12.78
N ASP A 11 -22.51 -8.77 -12.90
CA ASP A 11 -22.50 -9.76 -11.82
C ASP A 11 -21.39 -9.49 -10.78
N VAL A 12 -20.25 -8.92 -11.16
CA VAL A 12 -19.20 -8.47 -10.25
C VAL A 12 -19.73 -7.35 -9.35
N TYR A 13 -20.35 -6.32 -9.92
CA TYR A 13 -20.93 -5.23 -9.14
C TYR A 13 -22.25 -5.58 -8.42
N LYS A 14 -23.04 -6.51 -8.94
CA LYS A 14 -24.28 -6.97 -8.29
C LYS A 14 -24.05 -7.77 -7.01
N ARG A 15 -22.85 -8.36 -6.85
CA ARG A 15 -22.56 -9.27 -5.75
C ARG A 15 -21.73 -8.65 -4.63
N GLN A 16 -21.41 -7.36 -4.69
CA GLN A 16 -20.90 -6.60 -3.54
C GLN A 16 -22.07 -6.29 -2.59
N THR A 17 -22.65 -7.31 -2.01
CA THR A 17 -23.72 -7.18 -1.03
C THR A 17 -23.20 -7.54 0.35
N HIS A 18 -23.97 -7.19 1.39
CA HIS A 18 -23.72 -7.54 2.79
C HIS A 18 -23.54 -9.05 3.08
N GLU A 19 -23.63 -9.91 2.06
CA GLU A 19 -23.53 -11.36 2.16
C GLU A 19 -22.22 -11.95 1.57
N GLY A 20 -21.19 -11.13 1.26
CA GLY A 20 -19.87 -11.63 0.85
C GLY A 20 -19.85 -12.41 -0.48
N ALA A 21 -20.70 -12.03 -1.44
CA ALA A 21 -20.87 -12.75 -2.71
C ALA A 21 -20.22 -12.07 -3.93
N ALA A 22 -19.27 -11.14 -3.72
CA ALA A 22 -18.54 -10.50 -4.83
C ALA A 22 -17.63 -11.51 -5.54
N THR A 23 -17.58 -11.45 -6.88
CA THR A 23 -16.75 -12.38 -7.66
C THR A 23 -15.25 -12.12 -7.46
N MET A 24 -14.87 -10.88 -7.17
CA MET A 24 -13.49 -10.48 -6.90
C MET A 24 -13.04 -10.89 -5.50
N ASP A 25 -13.94 -10.98 -4.52
CA ASP A 25 -13.68 -11.51 -3.19
C ASP A 25 -13.70 -13.05 -3.25
N TRP A 26 -12.59 -13.64 -3.65
CA TRP A 26 -12.49 -15.07 -3.91
C TRP A 26 -12.07 -15.88 -2.68
N MET A 27 -11.39 -15.24 -1.71
CA MET A 27 -10.98 -15.90 -0.47
C MET A 27 -12.18 -16.14 0.45
N GLU A 28 -12.14 -17.23 1.22
CA GLU A 28 -13.19 -17.52 2.22
C GLU A 28 -13.27 -16.43 3.27
N GLN A 29 -12.12 -15.89 3.71
CA GLN A 29 -12.01 -14.83 4.69
C GLN A 29 -12.65 -13.51 4.21
N GLU A 30 -12.50 -13.19 2.92
CA GLU A 30 -13.15 -12.02 2.31
C GLU A 30 -14.67 -12.15 2.36
N LYS A 31 -15.18 -13.33 2.01
CA LYS A 31 -16.62 -13.62 2.01
C LYS A 31 -17.22 -13.62 3.41
N GLU A 32 -16.53 -14.21 4.37
CA GLU A 32 -16.98 -14.29 5.77
C GLU A 32 -16.98 -12.92 6.45
N ARG A 33 -15.97 -12.08 6.17
CA ARG A 33 -15.82 -10.75 6.78
C ARG A 33 -16.52 -9.64 6.00
N GLY A 34 -16.87 -9.88 4.73
CA GLY A 34 -17.48 -8.89 3.85
C GLY A 34 -16.55 -7.74 3.46
N ILE A 35 -15.23 -7.99 3.44
CA ILE A 35 -14.20 -7.02 3.08
C ILE A 35 -13.22 -7.63 2.07
N THR A 36 -12.74 -6.85 1.14
CA THR A 36 -11.63 -7.23 0.25
C THR A 36 -10.32 -7.20 1.04
N ILE A 37 -9.52 -8.26 0.95
CA ILE A 37 -8.25 -8.42 1.66
C ILE A 37 -7.08 -8.32 0.71
N THR A 38 -7.16 -9.02 -0.43
CA THR A 38 -6.11 -9.04 -1.45
C THR A 38 -6.61 -8.46 -2.76
N SER A 39 -5.76 -7.70 -3.45
CA SER A 39 -6.13 -7.17 -4.76
C SER A 39 -6.39 -8.30 -5.75
N ALA A 40 -7.40 -8.15 -6.58
CA ALA A 40 -7.75 -9.09 -7.65
C ALA A 40 -7.77 -8.38 -9.00
N ALA A 41 -7.31 -9.08 -10.04
CA ALA A 41 -7.29 -8.55 -11.39
C ALA A 41 -8.37 -9.20 -12.25
N THR A 42 -9.00 -8.41 -13.10
CA THR A 42 -9.91 -8.87 -14.15
C THR A 42 -9.80 -7.99 -15.39
N THR A 43 -10.34 -8.47 -16.48
CA THR A 43 -10.38 -7.71 -17.74
C THR A 43 -11.77 -7.71 -18.31
N CYS A 44 -12.22 -6.57 -18.78
CA CYS A 44 -13.47 -6.45 -19.52
C CYS A 44 -13.26 -5.76 -20.88
N HIS A 45 -14.24 -5.91 -21.75
CA HIS A 45 -14.28 -5.25 -23.02
C HIS A 45 -15.54 -4.38 -23.13
N TRP A 46 -15.35 -3.11 -23.46
CA TRP A 46 -16.42 -2.15 -23.58
C TRP A 46 -16.20 -1.25 -24.79
N LYS A 47 -17.18 -1.16 -25.68
CA LYS A 47 -17.14 -0.33 -26.90
C LYS A 47 -15.82 -0.44 -27.69
N GLY A 48 -15.33 -1.66 -27.86
CA GLY A 48 -14.08 -1.92 -28.60
C GLY A 48 -12.79 -1.69 -27.82
N HIS A 49 -12.88 -1.26 -26.56
CA HIS A 49 -11.73 -1.06 -25.67
C HIS A 49 -11.58 -2.23 -24.71
N ARG A 50 -10.34 -2.56 -24.39
CA ARG A 50 -9.98 -3.50 -23.32
C ARG A 50 -9.65 -2.72 -22.05
N ILE A 51 -10.33 -3.05 -20.97
CA ILE A 51 -10.14 -2.40 -19.68
C ILE A 51 -9.61 -3.45 -18.71
N ASN A 52 -8.39 -3.28 -18.22
CA ASN A 52 -7.81 -4.08 -17.16
C ASN A 52 -8.18 -3.43 -15.82
N ILE A 53 -8.79 -4.19 -14.94
CA ILE A 53 -9.30 -3.71 -13.65
C ILE A 53 -8.51 -4.41 -12.55
N ILE A 54 -8.00 -3.65 -11.60
CA ILE A 54 -7.46 -4.15 -10.34
C ILE A 54 -8.39 -3.65 -9.23
N ASP A 55 -9.06 -4.59 -8.57
CA ASP A 55 -9.87 -4.31 -7.38
C ASP A 55 -8.96 -4.33 -6.16
N THR A 56 -9.01 -3.30 -5.33
CA THR A 56 -8.10 -3.12 -4.20
C THR A 56 -8.84 -3.05 -2.87
N PRO A 57 -8.26 -3.58 -1.77
CA PRO A 57 -8.86 -3.46 -0.46
C PRO A 57 -8.92 -2.00 0.02
N GLY A 58 -9.98 -1.68 0.76
CA GLY A 58 -10.13 -0.37 1.40
C GLY A 58 -9.64 -0.30 2.84
N HIS A 59 -9.21 -1.42 3.46
CA HIS A 59 -8.81 -1.48 4.85
C HIS A 59 -7.34 -1.07 5.05
N VAL A 60 -7.06 -0.29 6.09
CA VAL A 60 -5.71 0.26 6.35
C VAL A 60 -4.62 -0.80 6.55
N ASP A 61 -4.93 -1.97 7.09
CA ASP A 61 -3.97 -3.06 7.26
C ASP A 61 -3.46 -3.64 5.92
N PHE A 62 -4.17 -3.35 4.82
CA PHE A 62 -3.85 -3.81 3.47
C PHE A 62 -3.45 -2.68 2.52
N THR A 63 -2.99 -1.56 3.05
CA THR A 63 -2.54 -0.41 2.25
C THR A 63 -1.42 -0.76 1.26
N VAL A 64 -0.62 -1.77 1.56
CA VAL A 64 0.41 -2.28 0.63
C VAL A 64 -0.20 -2.84 -0.66
N GLU A 65 -1.37 -3.47 -0.59
CA GLU A 65 -2.09 -3.95 -1.77
C GLU A 65 -2.52 -2.77 -2.66
N VAL A 66 -2.95 -1.67 -2.04
CA VAL A 66 -3.30 -0.43 -2.72
C VAL A 66 -2.04 0.20 -3.33
N GLU A 67 -0.96 0.35 -2.56
CA GLU A 67 0.26 1.01 -2.99
C GLU A 67 0.91 0.30 -4.19
N ARG A 68 1.04 -1.03 -4.14
CA ARG A 68 1.57 -1.80 -5.27
C ARG A 68 0.65 -1.76 -6.51
N SER A 69 -0.66 -1.65 -6.30
CA SER A 69 -1.61 -1.48 -7.41
C SER A 69 -1.49 -0.09 -8.03
N LEU A 70 -1.46 0.97 -7.23
CA LEU A 70 -1.30 2.35 -7.71
C LEU A 70 -0.04 2.55 -8.55
N ARG A 71 1.01 1.78 -8.29
CA ARG A 71 2.26 1.84 -9.05
C ARG A 71 2.13 1.38 -10.50
N VAL A 72 1.15 0.52 -10.79
CA VAL A 72 0.96 -0.08 -12.12
C VAL A 72 -0.33 0.38 -12.81
N LEU A 73 -1.11 1.24 -12.19
CA LEU A 73 -2.34 1.78 -12.76
C LEU A 73 -2.07 2.98 -13.67
N ASP A 74 -2.85 3.09 -14.73
CA ASP A 74 -2.91 4.29 -15.58
C ASP A 74 -3.86 5.34 -14.99
N GLY A 75 -4.89 4.88 -14.28
CA GLY A 75 -5.83 5.73 -13.58
C GLY A 75 -6.66 4.93 -12.58
N SER A 76 -7.41 5.61 -11.74
CA SER A 76 -8.23 4.98 -10.70
C SER A 76 -9.65 5.52 -10.66
N VAL A 77 -10.59 4.66 -10.28
CA VAL A 77 -11.97 5.05 -9.97
C VAL A 77 -12.16 4.93 -8.47
N ALA A 78 -12.29 6.07 -7.79
CA ALA A 78 -12.57 6.12 -6.36
C ALA A 78 -14.07 5.93 -6.12
N VAL A 79 -14.43 4.85 -5.43
CA VAL A 79 -15.84 4.52 -5.15
C VAL A 79 -16.21 4.97 -3.75
N PHE A 80 -17.15 5.91 -3.65
CA PHE A 80 -17.68 6.44 -2.39
C PHE A 80 -19.08 5.92 -2.12
N CYS A 81 -19.39 5.66 -0.86
CA CYS A 81 -20.75 5.35 -0.44
C CYS A 81 -21.59 6.63 -0.39
N ALA A 82 -22.75 6.67 -1.03
CA ALA A 82 -23.64 7.84 -1.05
C ALA A 82 -24.12 8.28 0.35
N LYS A 83 -24.10 7.38 1.33
CA LYS A 83 -24.43 7.65 2.74
C LYS A 83 -23.21 8.04 3.57
N GLY A 84 -22.12 7.26 3.50
CA GLY A 84 -20.91 7.47 4.31
C GLY A 84 -20.04 8.61 3.77
N GLY A 85 -20.04 8.79 2.46
CA GLY A 85 -19.21 9.80 1.81
C GLY A 85 -17.72 9.49 1.90
N VAL A 86 -16.93 10.50 2.24
CA VAL A 86 -15.47 10.37 2.45
C VAL A 86 -15.21 9.88 3.86
N GLU A 87 -14.68 8.68 3.96
CA GLU A 87 -14.27 8.04 5.20
C GLU A 87 -12.74 8.15 5.39
N PRO A 88 -12.20 7.98 6.60
CA PRO A 88 -10.74 8.09 6.84
C PRO A 88 -9.91 7.18 5.93
N GLN A 89 -10.42 5.99 5.64
CA GLN A 89 -9.78 5.06 4.70
C GLN A 89 -9.71 5.62 3.28
N SER A 90 -10.76 6.32 2.85
CA SER A 90 -10.80 7.01 1.56
C SER A 90 -9.71 8.08 1.47
N GLU A 91 -9.48 8.82 2.56
CA GLU A 91 -8.43 9.85 2.63
C GLU A 91 -7.03 9.26 2.48
N THR A 92 -6.77 8.13 3.15
CA THR A 92 -5.48 7.43 3.08
C THR A 92 -5.18 6.99 1.65
N VAL A 93 -6.13 6.30 1.01
CA VAL A 93 -5.98 5.83 -0.38
C VAL A 93 -5.86 7.01 -1.35
N TRP A 94 -6.59 8.09 -1.11
CA TRP A 94 -6.53 9.31 -1.92
C TRP A 94 -5.15 9.95 -1.88
N ARG A 95 -4.56 10.11 -0.69
CA ARG A 95 -3.19 10.64 -0.53
C ARG A 95 -2.13 9.75 -1.18
N GLN A 96 -2.30 8.42 -1.11
CA GLN A 96 -1.41 7.49 -1.81
C GLN A 96 -1.49 7.69 -3.34
N ALA A 97 -2.70 7.87 -3.87
CA ALA A 97 -2.87 8.17 -5.30
C ALA A 97 -2.29 9.54 -5.70
N ASP A 98 -2.32 10.55 -4.80
CA ASP A 98 -1.63 11.83 -5.01
C ASP A 98 -0.12 11.66 -5.10
N LYS A 99 0.46 10.87 -4.21
CA LYS A 99 1.90 10.56 -4.19
C LYS A 99 2.40 10.02 -5.54
N TYR A 100 1.59 9.20 -6.20
CA TYR A 100 1.92 8.61 -7.51
C TYR A 100 1.34 9.38 -8.69
N SER A 101 0.69 10.54 -8.46
CA SER A 101 0.05 11.36 -9.49
C SER A 101 -0.88 10.56 -10.40
N VAL A 102 -1.66 9.64 -9.82
CA VAL A 102 -2.60 8.79 -10.56
C VAL A 102 -3.87 9.58 -10.91
N PRO A 103 -4.23 9.72 -12.20
CA PRO A 103 -5.48 10.33 -12.63
C PRO A 103 -6.69 9.62 -12.03
N ARG A 104 -7.72 10.37 -11.64
CA ARG A 104 -8.86 9.84 -10.91
C ARG A 104 -10.20 10.29 -11.42
N MET A 105 -11.16 9.37 -11.35
CA MET A 105 -12.59 9.63 -11.38
C MET A 105 -13.21 9.21 -10.06
N ALA A 106 -14.35 9.76 -9.72
CA ALA A 106 -15.14 9.35 -8.56
C ALA A 106 -16.47 8.75 -8.99
N TYR A 107 -16.90 7.72 -8.28
CA TYR A 107 -18.20 7.10 -8.45
C TYR A 107 -18.94 7.03 -7.11
N VAL A 108 -20.01 7.79 -6.98
CA VAL A 108 -20.87 7.77 -5.78
C VAL A 108 -21.86 6.62 -5.93
N ASN A 109 -21.57 5.53 -5.24
CA ASN A 109 -22.31 4.27 -5.29
C ASN A 109 -23.36 4.19 -4.18
N LYS A 110 -24.25 3.22 -4.29
CA LYS A 110 -25.32 2.96 -3.33
C LYS A 110 -26.31 4.13 -3.20
N MET A 111 -26.65 4.77 -4.31
CA MET A 111 -27.66 5.83 -4.34
C MET A 111 -29.05 5.37 -3.92
N ASP A 112 -29.29 4.06 -3.85
CA ASP A 112 -30.53 3.37 -3.52
C ASP A 112 -30.71 3.04 -2.02
N ILE A 113 -29.74 3.38 -1.16
CA ILE A 113 -29.83 3.10 0.28
C ILE A 113 -30.37 4.31 1.06
N THR A 114 -30.99 4.04 2.21
CA THR A 114 -31.51 5.07 3.11
C THR A 114 -30.38 5.97 3.64
N GLY A 115 -30.51 7.29 3.49
CA GLY A 115 -29.49 8.29 3.86
C GLY A 115 -28.53 8.65 2.71
N ALA A 116 -28.77 8.17 1.48
CA ALA A 116 -27.97 8.52 0.32
C ALA A 116 -28.08 10.03 -0.02
N ASN A 117 -26.93 10.69 -0.15
CA ASN A 117 -26.84 12.11 -0.51
C ASN A 117 -25.63 12.39 -1.37
N PHE A 118 -25.81 12.42 -2.69
CA PHE A 118 -24.77 12.69 -3.67
C PHE A 118 -24.05 14.03 -3.46
N TYR A 119 -24.80 15.09 -3.24
CA TYR A 119 -24.26 16.45 -3.13
C TYR A 119 -23.37 16.63 -1.90
N ASN A 120 -23.77 16.00 -0.80
CA ASN A 120 -22.96 15.97 0.41
C ASN A 120 -21.63 15.24 0.18
N VAL A 121 -21.63 14.12 -0.54
CA VAL A 121 -20.40 13.39 -0.87
C VAL A 121 -19.46 14.24 -1.73
N VAL A 122 -19.99 14.92 -2.74
CA VAL A 122 -19.18 15.84 -3.58
C VAL A 122 -18.59 16.97 -2.74
N GLN A 123 -19.37 17.53 -1.81
CA GLN A 123 -18.86 18.56 -0.90
C GLN A 123 -17.79 18.02 0.03
N MET A 124 -17.97 16.83 0.60
CA MET A 124 -16.95 16.19 1.43
C MET A 124 -15.65 15.93 0.65
N MET A 125 -15.73 15.58 -0.63
CA MET A 125 -14.53 15.42 -1.47
C MET A 125 -13.76 16.74 -1.60
N LYS A 126 -14.45 17.86 -1.76
CA LYS A 126 -13.82 19.19 -1.80
C LYS A 126 -13.20 19.58 -0.46
N ASP A 127 -13.94 19.39 0.63
CA ASP A 127 -13.55 19.86 1.97
C ASP A 127 -12.47 18.99 2.61
N ARG A 128 -12.56 17.66 2.46
CA ARG A 128 -11.68 16.70 3.15
C ARG A 128 -10.51 16.21 2.30
N LEU A 129 -10.73 16.06 0.99
CA LEU A 129 -9.70 15.58 0.07
C LEU A 129 -8.99 16.71 -0.68
N GLY A 130 -9.51 17.94 -0.61
CA GLY A 130 -9.03 19.06 -1.42
C GLY A 130 -9.20 18.83 -2.93
N ALA A 131 -10.10 17.91 -3.31
CA ALA A 131 -10.29 17.49 -4.68
C ALA A 131 -11.10 18.53 -5.47
N ASN A 132 -10.67 18.82 -6.69
CA ASN A 132 -11.52 19.53 -7.66
C ASN A 132 -12.58 18.57 -8.23
N ALA A 133 -13.55 18.20 -7.38
CA ALA A 133 -14.63 17.29 -7.70
C ALA A 133 -15.70 17.99 -8.53
N VAL A 134 -15.84 17.58 -9.79
CA VAL A 134 -16.79 18.19 -10.74
C VAL A 134 -17.77 17.12 -11.19
N PRO A 135 -19.07 17.23 -10.81
CA PRO A 135 -20.09 16.31 -11.30
C PRO A 135 -20.24 16.38 -12.82
N ILE A 136 -20.21 15.22 -13.46
CA ILE A 136 -20.57 15.05 -14.87
C ILE A 136 -21.95 14.39 -15.01
N GLN A 137 -22.50 13.92 -13.89
CA GLN A 137 -23.82 13.34 -13.78
C GLN A 137 -24.48 13.84 -12.48
N LEU A 138 -25.80 13.97 -12.49
CA LEU A 138 -26.60 14.25 -11.30
C LEU A 138 -27.62 13.13 -11.10
N PRO A 139 -27.86 12.64 -9.86
CA PRO A 139 -28.84 11.58 -9.63
C PRO A 139 -30.27 12.09 -9.81
N ILE A 140 -31.13 11.25 -10.40
CA ILE A 140 -32.57 11.44 -10.46
C ILE A 140 -33.18 10.62 -9.34
N GLY A 141 -33.69 11.30 -8.31
CA GLY A 141 -34.13 10.68 -7.08
C GLY A 141 -32.97 10.21 -6.17
N TYR A 142 -33.33 9.67 -5.03
CA TYR A 142 -32.41 9.11 -4.04
C TYR A 142 -33.14 8.02 -3.24
N GLU A 143 -32.39 7.15 -2.60
CA GLU A 143 -32.95 6.02 -1.84
C GLU A 143 -33.85 5.14 -2.74
N ASP A 144 -35.06 4.83 -2.27
CA ASP A 144 -36.00 4.00 -3.02
C ASP A 144 -36.53 4.67 -4.30
N THR A 145 -36.39 5.99 -4.40
CA THR A 145 -36.82 6.79 -5.58
C THR A 145 -35.69 6.96 -6.61
N PHE A 146 -34.52 6.36 -6.41
CA PHE A 146 -33.42 6.46 -7.37
C PHE A 146 -33.76 5.74 -8.67
N GLU A 147 -33.99 6.51 -9.73
CA GLU A 147 -34.42 6.00 -11.05
C GLU A 147 -33.32 6.02 -12.10
N GLY A 148 -32.40 6.98 -12.02
CA GLY A 148 -31.36 7.18 -13.02
C GLY A 148 -30.49 8.39 -12.74
N MET A 149 -29.98 9.00 -13.80
CA MET A 149 -29.09 10.17 -13.70
C MET A 149 -29.29 11.12 -14.87
N VAL A 150 -28.98 12.39 -14.65
CA VAL A 150 -28.84 13.40 -15.70
C VAL A 150 -27.39 13.40 -16.18
N ASP A 151 -27.20 13.24 -17.48
CA ASP A 151 -25.90 13.44 -18.14
C ASP A 151 -25.73 14.94 -18.43
N LEU A 152 -24.80 15.59 -17.75
CA LEU A 152 -24.54 17.02 -17.90
C LEU A 152 -23.78 17.38 -19.18
N ILE A 153 -23.17 16.41 -19.84
CA ILE A 153 -22.47 16.63 -21.12
C ILE A 153 -23.48 16.68 -22.27
N LYS A 154 -24.41 15.74 -22.29
CA LYS A 154 -25.46 15.66 -23.33
C LYS A 154 -26.72 16.41 -23.00
N MET A 155 -26.89 16.84 -21.77
CA MET A 155 -28.12 17.45 -21.22
C MET A 155 -29.36 16.59 -21.49
N LYS A 156 -29.25 15.31 -21.13
CA LYS A 156 -30.31 14.32 -21.18
C LYS A 156 -30.36 13.48 -19.92
N ALA A 157 -31.52 12.98 -19.60
CA ALA A 157 -31.68 12.04 -18.51
C ALA A 157 -31.49 10.59 -19.00
N ILE A 158 -30.83 9.78 -18.22
CA ILE A 158 -30.70 8.33 -18.40
C ILE A 158 -31.54 7.65 -17.33
N VAL A 159 -32.58 6.95 -17.75
CA VAL A 159 -33.48 6.21 -16.87
C VAL A 159 -33.49 4.74 -17.26
N TYR A 160 -33.89 3.89 -16.34
CA TYR A 160 -33.87 2.44 -16.54
C TYR A 160 -35.29 1.89 -16.54
N GLY A 161 -35.72 1.34 -17.67
CA GLY A 161 -37.06 0.79 -17.86
C GLY A 161 -37.30 -0.52 -17.07
N ASP A 162 -36.26 -1.21 -16.64
CA ASP A 162 -36.35 -2.46 -15.92
C ASP A 162 -35.73 -2.39 -14.50
N LYS A 163 -36.16 -3.29 -13.62
CA LYS A 163 -35.60 -3.42 -12.25
C LYS A 163 -34.15 -3.93 -12.24
N LEU A 164 -33.66 -4.45 -13.36
CA LEU A 164 -32.33 -5.06 -13.48
C LEU A 164 -31.30 -4.09 -14.07
N GLY A 165 -31.69 -2.85 -14.42
CA GLY A 165 -30.81 -1.82 -14.95
C GLY A 165 -30.15 -2.20 -16.28
N LYS A 166 -30.86 -2.92 -17.16
CA LYS A 166 -30.33 -3.38 -18.45
C LYS A 166 -30.73 -2.51 -19.61
N ASP A 167 -31.93 -1.95 -19.52
CA ASP A 167 -32.52 -1.16 -20.58
C ASP A 167 -32.38 0.32 -20.22
N GLU A 168 -31.35 0.96 -20.81
CA GLU A 168 -31.09 2.39 -20.68
C GLU A 168 -31.94 3.17 -21.69
N GLU A 169 -32.69 4.15 -21.22
CA GLU A 169 -33.46 5.05 -22.04
C GLU A 169 -32.98 6.49 -21.84
N PHE A 170 -32.71 7.17 -22.96
CA PHE A 170 -32.40 8.60 -22.97
C PHE A 170 -33.69 9.38 -23.11
N VAL A 171 -34.01 10.15 -22.10
CA VAL A 171 -35.24 10.98 -22.05
C VAL A 171 -34.89 12.41 -21.75
N GLU A 172 -35.87 13.31 -21.89
CA GLU A 172 -35.72 14.73 -21.48
C GLU A 172 -35.51 14.82 -19.97
N ILE A 173 -34.73 15.83 -19.55
CA ILE A 173 -34.47 16.08 -18.13
C ILE A 173 -35.81 16.41 -17.41
N PRO A 174 -36.13 15.82 -16.28
CA PRO A 174 -37.28 16.14 -15.47
C PRO A 174 -37.35 17.66 -15.17
N GLU A 175 -38.55 18.22 -15.22
CA GLU A 175 -38.74 19.68 -15.11
C GLU A 175 -38.19 20.26 -13.81
N ASP A 176 -38.34 19.53 -12.70
CA ASP A 176 -37.83 19.88 -11.37
C ASP A 176 -36.30 19.82 -11.25
N MET A 177 -35.61 19.22 -12.22
CA MET A 177 -34.14 19.11 -12.25
C MET A 177 -33.48 20.03 -13.27
N LYS A 178 -34.23 20.68 -14.17
CA LYS A 178 -33.65 21.48 -15.26
C LYS A 178 -32.78 22.62 -14.76
N GLU A 179 -33.28 23.42 -13.82
CA GLU A 179 -32.53 24.56 -13.26
C GLU A 179 -31.22 24.09 -12.62
N LYS A 180 -31.28 23.01 -11.83
CA LYS A 180 -30.11 22.43 -11.19
C LYS A 180 -29.14 21.81 -12.18
N ALA A 181 -29.64 21.16 -13.22
CA ALA A 181 -28.81 20.61 -14.28
C ALA A 181 -28.05 21.70 -15.04
N GLU A 182 -28.69 22.82 -15.30
CA GLU A 182 -28.08 24.00 -15.94
C GLU A 182 -26.99 24.62 -15.05
N GLU A 183 -27.25 24.77 -13.73
CA GLU A 183 -26.27 25.27 -12.77
C GLU A 183 -25.01 24.40 -12.75
N TYR A 184 -25.16 23.07 -12.62
CA TYR A 184 -24.02 22.15 -12.59
C TYR A 184 -23.35 22.02 -13.96
N ARG A 185 -24.10 22.14 -15.07
CA ARG A 185 -23.49 22.21 -16.40
C ARG A 185 -22.63 23.46 -16.55
N GLN A 186 -23.09 24.61 -16.08
CA GLN A 186 -22.29 25.83 -16.12
C GLN A 186 -21.00 25.68 -15.35
N ALA A 187 -21.04 25.11 -14.14
CA ALA A 187 -19.84 24.81 -13.35
C ALA A 187 -18.90 23.81 -14.06
N LEU A 188 -19.45 22.82 -14.77
CA LEU A 188 -18.67 21.90 -15.58
C LEU A 188 -17.98 22.61 -16.74
N ILE A 189 -18.68 23.48 -17.46
CA ILE A 189 -18.14 24.27 -18.58
C ILE A 189 -17.02 25.21 -18.09
N GLU A 190 -17.16 25.83 -16.94
CA GLU A 190 -16.12 26.68 -16.33
C GLU A 190 -14.86 25.86 -16.05
N ALA A 191 -15.01 24.70 -15.41
CA ALA A 191 -13.89 23.81 -15.13
C ALA A 191 -13.21 23.29 -16.42
N VAL A 192 -13.98 23.03 -17.47
CA VAL A 192 -13.48 22.61 -18.77
C VAL A 192 -12.74 23.75 -19.48
N ALA A 193 -13.27 24.98 -19.43
CA ALA A 193 -12.65 26.16 -20.04
C ALA A 193 -11.23 26.41 -19.52
N GLU A 194 -10.94 26.10 -18.25
CA GLU A 194 -9.60 26.19 -17.66
C GLU A 194 -8.58 25.23 -18.28
N SER A 195 -9.00 24.27 -19.11
CA SER A 195 -8.12 23.26 -19.71
C SER A 195 -7.28 23.78 -20.88
N ASP A 196 -7.72 24.84 -21.53
CA ASP A 196 -7.16 25.34 -22.78
C ASP A 196 -7.50 26.82 -22.99
N ASP A 197 -6.52 27.60 -23.46
CA ASP A 197 -6.70 29.03 -23.68
C ASP A 197 -7.77 29.35 -24.74
N ASP A 198 -7.89 28.51 -25.77
CA ASP A 198 -8.90 28.67 -26.83
C ASP A 198 -10.30 28.41 -26.27
N LEU A 199 -10.47 27.40 -25.41
CA LEU A 199 -11.75 27.11 -24.74
C LEU A 199 -12.12 28.22 -23.74
N MET A 200 -11.12 28.77 -23.05
CA MET A 200 -11.30 29.88 -22.15
C MET A 200 -11.78 31.15 -22.92
N MET A 201 -11.18 31.43 -24.07
CA MET A 201 -11.60 32.54 -24.91
C MET A 201 -13.06 32.40 -25.39
N LYS A 202 -13.42 31.24 -25.91
CA LYS A 202 -14.80 30.92 -26.33
C LYS A 202 -15.79 31.14 -25.17
N TYR A 203 -15.43 30.61 -23.98
CA TYR A 203 -16.28 30.78 -22.79
C TYR A 203 -16.47 32.26 -22.42
N LEU A 204 -15.40 33.07 -22.44
CA LEU A 204 -15.43 34.48 -22.11
C LEU A 204 -16.20 35.31 -23.18
N GLU A 205 -16.19 34.88 -24.43
CA GLU A 205 -16.94 35.48 -25.52
C GLU A 205 -18.42 35.09 -25.53
N GLY A 206 -18.80 34.14 -24.64
CA GLY A 206 -20.17 33.65 -24.50
C GLY A 206 -20.58 32.67 -25.60
N GLU A 207 -19.62 32.05 -26.26
CA GLU A 207 -19.86 30.99 -27.23
C GLU A 207 -20.14 29.67 -26.51
N GLU A 208 -21.08 28.88 -27.01
CA GLU A 208 -21.35 27.53 -26.47
C GLU A 208 -20.23 26.55 -26.88
N LEU A 209 -19.71 25.81 -25.88
CA LEU A 209 -18.79 24.71 -26.13
C LEU A 209 -19.55 23.50 -26.67
N THR A 210 -19.00 22.88 -27.69
CA THR A 210 -19.54 21.63 -28.23
C THR A 210 -19.34 20.45 -27.27
N GLU A 211 -20.15 19.41 -27.41
CA GLU A 211 -20.02 18.17 -26.63
C GLU A 211 -18.60 17.58 -26.75
N GLU A 212 -18.01 17.62 -27.94
CA GLU A 212 -16.67 17.10 -28.22
C GLU A 212 -15.57 17.93 -27.50
N GLU A 213 -15.71 19.26 -27.50
CA GLU A 213 -14.80 20.16 -26.76
C GLU A 213 -14.91 19.94 -25.24
N ILE A 214 -16.11 19.76 -24.72
CA ILE A 214 -16.33 19.45 -23.30
C ILE A 214 -15.68 18.11 -22.94
N MET A 215 -15.91 17.06 -23.71
CA MET A 215 -15.31 15.74 -23.48
C MET A 215 -13.78 15.79 -23.52
N THR A 216 -13.21 16.48 -24.49
CA THR A 216 -11.77 16.65 -24.64
C THR A 216 -11.17 17.41 -23.44
N GLY A 217 -11.84 18.48 -23.00
CA GLY A 217 -11.40 19.26 -21.84
C GLY A 217 -11.46 18.47 -20.54
N ILE A 218 -12.53 17.71 -20.31
CA ILE A 218 -12.64 16.81 -19.15
C ILE A 218 -11.48 15.82 -19.13
N ARG A 219 -11.23 15.15 -20.28
CA ARG A 219 -10.12 14.18 -20.41
C ARG A 219 -8.78 14.83 -20.10
N LYS A 220 -8.47 15.98 -20.70
CA LYS A 220 -7.21 16.71 -20.50
C LYS A 220 -6.98 17.08 -19.04
N GLN A 221 -8.02 17.59 -18.36
CA GLN A 221 -7.96 17.97 -16.95
C GLN A 221 -7.85 16.75 -16.02
N THR A 222 -8.52 15.64 -16.36
CA THR A 222 -8.47 14.39 -15.60
C THR A 222 -7.07 13.76 -15.68
N ILE A 223 -6.50 13.65 -16.87
CA ILE A 223 -5.13 13.11 -17.07
C ILE A 223 -4.09 13.99 -16.38
N ALA A 224 -4.28 15.29 -16.38
CA ALA A 224 -3.42 16.25 -15.67
C ALA A 224 -3.61 16.27 -14.14
N CYS A 225 -4.47 15.43 -13.59
CA CYS A 225 -4.84 15.40 -12.16
C CYS A 225 -5.38 16.73 -11.61
N LYS A 226 -5.92 17.59 -12.47
CA LYS A 226 -6.46 18.91 -12.09
C LYS A 226 -7.96 18.88 -11.81
N MET A 227 -8.68 17.90 -12.33
CA MET A 227 -10.11 17.70 -12.14
C MET A 227 -10.39 16.23 -11.84
N THR A 228 -11.38 15.99 -10.98
CA THR A 228 -11.93 14.67 -10.71
C THR A 228 -13.39 14.64 -11.17
N PRO A 229 -13.70 14.01 -12.32
CA PRO A 229 -15.08 13.84 -12.76
C PRO A 229 -15.84 12.93 -11.79
N VAL A 230 -17.07 13.32 -11.44
CA VAL A 230 -17.89 12.55 -10.48
C VAL A 230 -19.13 12.00 -11.19
N CYS A 231 -19.25 10.67 -11.13
CA CYS A 231 -20.42 9.91 -11.57
C CYS A 231 -21.23 9.42 -10.37
N CYS A 232 -22.44 8.96 -10.61
CA CYS A 232 -23.30 8.39 -9.56
C CYS A 232 -24.05 7.15 -10.06
N GLY A 233 -24.50 6.31 -9.11
CA GLY A 233 -25.31 5.16 -9.43
C GLY A 233 -25.54 4.19 -8.28
N SER A 234 -26.10 3.05 -8.61
CA SER A 234 -26.29 1.89 -7.74
C SER A 234 -25.80 0.65 -8.46
N SER A 235 -24.59 0.20 -8.13
CA SER A 235 -24.00 -1.02 -8.72
C SER A 235 -24.87 -2.25 -8.42
N TYR A 236 -25.49 -2.30 -7.22
CA TYR A 236 -26.38 -3.38 -6.82
C TYR A 236 -27.62 -3.50 -7.73
N LYS A 237 -28.21 -2.37 -8.09
CA LYS A 237 -29.35 -2.32 -9.02
C LYS A 237 -28.91 -2.24 -10.50
N ASN A 238 -27.59 -2.27 -10.76
CA ASN A 238 -26.99 -2.12 -12.10
C ASN A 238 -27.41 -0.80 -12.81
N LYS A 239 -27.66 0.24 -12.04
CA LYS A 239 -27.99 1.58 -12.56
C LYS A 239 -26.76 2.46 -12.52
N GLY A 240 -26.34 3.01 -13.66
CA GLY A 240 -25.16 3.88 -13.77
C GLY A 240 -23.84 3.17 -14.02
N VAL A 241 -23.82 1.83 -14.20
CA VAL A 241 -22.59 1.08 -14.47
C VAL A 241 -22.12 1.28 -15.91
N GLN A 242 -23.05 1.23 -16.88
CA GLN A 242 -22.73 1.44 -18.28
C GLN A 242 -22.25 2.88 -18.56
N PRO A 243 -22.92 3.94 -18.04
CA PRO A 243 -22.40 5.31 -18.14
C PRO A 243 -21.04 5.50 -17.46
N LEU A 244 -20.76 4.77 -16.37
CA LEU A 244 -19.43 4.78 -15.74
C LEU A 244 -18.37 4.18 -16.68
N LEU A 245 -18.67 3.05 -17.35
CA LEU A 245 -17.75 2.46 -18.32
C LEU A 245 -17.53 3.39 -19.53
N ASP A 246 -18.56 4.09 -19.98
CA ASP A 246 -18.44 5.11 -21.01
C ASP A 246 -17.51 6.25 -20.57
N ALA A 247 -17.68 6.72 -19.35
CA ALA A 247 -16.84 7.77 -18.76
C ALA A 247 -15.38 7.30 -18.59
N ILE A 248 -15.15 6.06 -18.20
CA ILE A 248 -13.80 5.50 -18.12
C ILE A 248 -13.13 5.51 -19.50
N VAL A 249 -13.82 5.03 -20.53
CA VAL A 249 -13.28 5.03 -21.91
C VAL A 249 -13.03 6.45 -22.41
N ALA A 250 -13.91 7.40 -22.07
CA ALA A 250 -13.82 8.77 -22.55
C ALA A 250 -12.73 9.59 -21.81
N PHE A 251 -12.59 9.43 -20.51
CA PHE A 251 -11.84 10.40 -19.68
C PHE A 251 -10.58 9.82 -19.01
N MET A 252 -10.50 8.50 -18.82
CA MET A 252 -9.33 7.90 -18.20
C MET A 252 -8.19 7.73 -19.23
N PRO A 253 -6.92 7.84 -18.79
CA PRO A 253 -5.79 7.70 -19.68
C PRO A 253 -5.64 6.26 -20.20
N ALA A 254 -5.22 6.15 -21.46
CA ALA A 254 -4.66 4.92 -22.01
C ALA A 254 -3.15 4.83 -21.67
N PRO A 255 -2.51 3.67 -21.79
CA PRO A 255 -1.07 3.54 -21.59
C PRO A 255 -0.22 4.50 -22.45
N THR A 256 -0.74 4.91 -23.61
CA THR A 256 -0.11 5.87 -24.53
C THR A 256 -0.24 7.33 -24.12
N ASP A 257 -1.15 7.65 -23.21
CA ASP A 257 -1.36 9.02 -22.69
C ASP A 257 -0.46 9.33 -21.50
N ILE A 258 0.17 8.31 -20.91
CA ILE A 258 1.01 8.43 -19.73
C ILE A 258 2.46 8.70 -20.15
N PRO A 259 3.22 9.49 -19.39
CA PRO A 259 4.64 9.67 -19.64
C PRO A 259 5.38 8.33 -19.75
N HIS A 260 6.43 8.29 -20.55
CA HIS A 260 7.28 7.11 -20.69
C HIS A 260 7.74 6.62 -19.32
N ILE A 261 7.72 5.30 -19.11
CA ILE A 261 8.20 4.73 -17.86
C ILE A 261 9.72 4.92 -17.77
N LYS A 262 10.14 5.50 -16.65
CA LYS A 262 11.55 5.75 -16.36
C LYS A 262 12.17 4.58 -15.62
N GLY A 263 13.45 4.40 -15.83
CA GLY A 263 14.26 3.42 -15.15
C GLY A 263 15.75 3.76 -15.25
N VAL A 264 16.56 2.84 -14.80
CA VAL A 264 18.02 2.96 -14.84
C VAL A 264 18.59 1.73 -15.54
N ASN A 265 19.52 1.95 -16.45
CA ASN A 265 20.26 0.84 -17.05
C ASN A 265 21.20 0.23 -15.99
N PRO A 266 21.08 -1.06 -15.66
CA PRO A 266 21.88 -1.67 -14.60
C PRO A 266 23.37 -1.80 -14.92
N GLU A 267 23.76 -1.70 -16.20
CA GLU A 267 25.15 -1.83 -16.63
C GLU A 267 25.88 -0.47 -16.65
N THR A 268 25.19 0.57 -17.10
CA THR A 268 25.78 1.92 -17.23
C THR A 268 25.46 2.84 -16.07
N GLY A 269 24.37 2.56 -15.32
CA GLY A 269 23.85 3.43 -14.27
C GLY A 269 23.16 4.71 -14.79
N GLU A 270 22.97 4.82 -16.10
CA GLU A 270 22.31 5.98 -16.72
C GLU A 270 20.79 5.83 -16.67
N GLU A 271 20.09 6.97 -16.59
CA GLU A 271 18.65 7.01 -16.73
C GLU A 271 18.24 6.58 -18.15
N ASP A 272 17.21 5.78 -18.23
CA ASP A 272 16.62 5.27 -19.46
C ASP A 272 15.10 5.33 -19.36
N GLU A 273 14.40 5.34 -20.48
CA GLU A 273 12.95 5.36 -20.52
C GLU A 273 12.40 4.42 -21.59
N ARG A 274 11.17 3.96 -21.40
CA ARG A 274 10.46 3.10 -22.37
C ARG A 274 9.12 3.72 -22.72
N PRO A 275 8.88 4.04 -24.00
CA PRO A 275 7.56 4.42 -24.48
C PRO A 275 6.62 3.21 -24.49
N SER A 276 5.33 3.47 -24.33
CA SER A 276 4.30 2.42 -24.42
C SER A 276 4.05 2.06 -25.89
N SER A 277 4.82 1.10 -26.40
CA SER A 277 4.73 0.60 -27.77
C SER A 277 5.09 -0.88 -27.84
N ASP A 278 4.41 -1.63 -28.70
CA ASP A 278 4.68 -3.05 -28.93
C ASP A 278 5.99 -3.29 -29.70
N GLU A 279 6.51 -2.29 -30.41
CA GLU A 279 7.73 -2.37 -31.20
C GLU A 279 9.01 -2.13 -30.39
N GLU A 280 8.86 -1.61 -29.18
CA GLU A 280 9.98 -1.33 -28.27
C GLU A 280 10.47 -2.61 -27.56
N PRO A 281 11.70 -2.60 -26.99
CA PRO A 281 12.18 -3.68 -26.18
C PRO A 281 11.25 -3.98 -25.00
N PHE A 282 11.03 -5.26 -24.72
CA PHE A 282 10.16 -5.67 -23.64
C PHE A 282 10.64 -5.15 -22.27
N ALA A 283 9.74 -4.53 -21.53
CA ALA A 283 9.93 -4.15 -20.13
C ALA A 283 8.61 -4.26 -19.36
N ALA A 284 8.65 -4.93 -18.22
CA ALA A 284 7.51 -5.16 -17.36
C ALA A 284 7.91 -5.12 -15.89
N LEU A 285 6.97 -4.78 -15.02
CA LEU A 285 7.13 -4.77 -13.57
C LEU A 285 6.30 -5.89 -12.95
N ALA A 286 6.94 -6.77 -12.20
CA ALA A 286 6.25 -7.75 -11.37
C ALA A 286 5.75 -7.06 -10.09
N PHE A 287 4.44 -6.84 -9.99
CA PHE A 287 3.86 -6.05 -8.90
C PHE A 287 3.17 -6.87 -7.81
N LYS A 288 2.88 -8.15 -8.10
CA LYS A 288 2.24 -9.06 -7.14
C LYS A 288 2.67 -10.48 -7.36
N ILE A 289 3.00 -11.16 -6.28
CA ILE A 289 3.21 -12.62 -6.26
C ILE A 289 2.03 -13.27 -5.54
N MET A 290 1.57 -14.40 -6.05
CA MET A 290 0.53 -15.22 -5.43
C MET A 290 0.92 -16.70 -5.54
N THR A 291 0.65 -17.47 -4.51
CA THR A 291 0.82 -18.91 -4.55
C THR A 291 -0.52 -19.59 -4.85
N ASP A 292 -0.54 -20.36 -5.90
CA ASP A 292 -1.73 -21.13 -6.31
C ASP A 292 -1.49 -22.62 -6.03
N PRO A 293 -2.47 -23.35 -5.44
CA PRO A 293 -2.31 -24.77 -5.10
C PRO A 293 -2.05 -25.67 -6.31
N TYR A 294 -2.50 -25.27 -7.51
CA TYR A 294 -2.46 -26.12 -8.71
C TYR A 294 -1.31 -25.79 -9.66
N VAL A 295 -0.97 -24.50 -9.80
CA VAL A 295 0.06 -24.05 -10.74
C VAL A 295 1.32 -23.53 -10.06
N GLY A 296 1.31 -23.43 -8.74
CA GLY A 296 2.43 -22.94 -7.96
C GLY A 296 2.51 -21.41 -7.94
N LYS A 297 3.71 -20.88 -8.11
CA LYS A 297 3.95 -19.41 -8.07
C LYS A 297 3.41 -18.72 -9.31
N LEU A 298 2.54 -17.73 -9.09
CA LEU A 298 2.02 -16.80 -10.07
C LEU A 298 2.67 -15.42 -9.85
N ALA A 299 3.31 -14.87 -10.85
CA ALA A 299 3.85 -13.52 -10.84
C ALA A 299 2.98 -12.63 -11.73
N PHE A 300 2.21 -11.72 -11.10
CA PHE A 300 1.45 -10.71 -11.82
C PHE A 300 2.38 -9.60 -12.26
N PHE A 301 2.30 -9.24 -13.53
CA PHE A 301 3.16 -8.21 -14.11
C PHE A 301 2.36 -7.27 -15.02
N ARG A 302 2.80 -6.02 -15.06
CA ARG A 302 2.36 -4.98 -16.00
C ARG A 302 3.41 -4.83 -17.10
N VAL A 303 3.00 -4.95 -18.35
CA VAL A 303 3.85 -4.66 -19.51
C VAL A 303 3.83 -3.15 -19.77
N TYR A 304 4.99 -2.52 -19.76
CA TYR A 304 5.14 -1.10 -20.11
C TYR A 304 5.56 -0.89 -21.54
N SER A 305 6.38 -1.77 -22.10
CA SER A 305 6.82 -1.72 -23.50
C SER A 305 7.06 -3.10 -24.05
N GLY A 306 7.00 -3.21 -25.36
CA GLY A 306 7.25 -4.44 -26.10
C GLY A 306 6.16 -5.49 -25.94
N THR A 307 6.47 -6.69 -26.41
CA THR A 307 5.58 -7.85 -26.35
C THR A 307 6.30 -9.06 -25.77
N LEU A 308 5.53 -10.00 -25.20
CA LEU A 308 6.06 -11.22 -24.63
C LEU A 308 5.20 -12.42 -25.01
N GLU A 309 5.83 -13.50 -25.45
CA GLU A 309 5.17 -14.76 -25.83
C GLU A 309 5.35 -15.83 -24.75
N SER A 310 4.33 -16.66 -24.60
CA SER A 310 4.38 -17.83 -23.73
C SER A 310 5.51 -18.78 -24.13
N GLY A 311 6.22 -19.35 -23.16
CA GLY A 311 7.37 -20.21 -23.40
C GLY A 311 8.70 -19.52 -23.65
N SER A 312 8.72 -18.18 -23.76
CA SER A 312 9.92 -17.38 -24.00
C SER A 312 10.76 -17.16 -22.73
N TYR A 313 11.90 -16.51 -22.89
CA TYR A 313 12.77 -16.12 -21.79
C TYR A 313 12.69 -14.63 -21.53
N VAL A 314 12.82 -14.26 -20.27
CA VAL A 314 12.95 -12.87 -19.79
C VAL A 314 14.18 -12.72 -18.92
N TYR A 315 14.71 -11.51 -18.86
CA TYR A 315 15.80 -11.14 -17.98
C TYR A 315 15.23 -10.38 -16.78
N ASN A 316 15.41 -10.93 -15.58
CA ASN A 316 15.14 -10.23 -14.33
C ASN A 316 16.34 -9.32 -14.03
N SER A 317 16.26 -8.07 -14.43
CA SER A 317 17.35 -7.10 -14.32
C SER A 317 17.65 -6.70 -12.87
N THR A 318 16.65 -6.76 -12.00
CA THR A 318 16.82 -6.47 -10.57
C THR A 318 17.73 -7.50 -9.89
N LYS A 319 17.64 -8.76 -10.30
CA LYS A 319 18.43 -9.89 -9.73
C LYS A 319 19.56 -10.37 -10.63
N GLY A 320 19.67 -9.84 -11.84
CA GLY A 320 20.70 -10.28 -12.80
C GLY A 320 20.52 -11.73 -13.27
N LYS A 321 19.28 -12.22 -13.38
CA LYS A 321 18.99 -13.60 -13.70
C LYS A 321 18.08 -13.74 -14.92
N ARG A 322 18.34 -14.73 -15.75
CA ARG A 322 17.48 -15.13 -16.86
C ARG A 322 16.49 -16.19 -16.39
N GLU A 323 15.21 -15.96 -16.63
CA GLU A 323 14.13 -16.88 -16.28
C GLU A 323 13.28 -17.25 -17.48
N ARG A 324 12.66 -18.42 -17.43
CA ARG A 324 11.74 -18.87 -18.48
C ARG A 324 10.30 -18.72 -18.04
N ILE A 325 9.49 -18.07 -18.86
CA ILE A 325 8.04 -18.04 -18.71
C ILE A 325 7.46 -19.34 -19.27
N GLY A 326 6.83 -20.11 -18.42
CA GLY A 326 6.18 -21.35 -18.83
C GLY A 326 4.86 -21.05 -19.58
N ARG A 327 3.96 -20.35 -18.93
CA ARG A 327 2.65 -19.94 -19.44
C ARG A 327 2.32 -18.52 -19.03
N ILE A 328 1.54 -17.84 -19.86
CA ILE A 328 0.96 -16.53 -19.53
C ILE A 328 -0.55 -16.72 -19.33
N LEU A 329 -1.06 -16.16 -18.26
CA LEU A 329 -2.45 -16.28 -17.85
C LEU A 329 -3.10 -14.92 -17.79
N GLN A 330 -4.26 -14.79 -18.40
CA GLN A 330 -5.19 -13.72 -18.09
C GLN A 330 -6.05 -14.13 -16.90
N MET A 331 -6.11 -13.28 -15.91
CA MET A 331 -6.82 -13.56 -14.68
C MET A 331 -8.19 -12.89 -14.65
N HIS A 332 -9.17 -13.60 -14.11
CA HIS A 332 -10.50 -13.10 -13.78
C HIS A 332 -10.80 -13.53 -12.34
N ALA A 333 -10.33 -12.75 -11.37
CA ALA A 333 -10.26 -13.13 -9.96
C ALA A 333 -9.47 -14.44 -9.78
N ASN A 334 -10.14 -15.55 -9.42
CA ASN A 334 -9.53 -16.88 -9.29
C ASN A 334 -9.63 -17.75 -10.58
N HIS A 335 -10.32 -17.27 -11.61
CA HIS A 335 -10.38 -17.97 -12.89
C HIS A 335 -9.21 -17.60 -13.80
N ARG A 336 -8.68 -18.57 -14.52
CA ARG A 336 -7.49 -18.47 -15.35
C ARG A 336 -7.82 -18.79 -16.78
N GLN A 337 -7.32 -17.97 -17.69
CA GLN A 337 -7.37 -18.20 -19.12
C GLN A 337 -5.96 -18.13 -19.68
N GLU A 338 -5.46 -19.19 -20.33
CA GLU A 338 -4.17 -19.16 -20.99
C GLU A 338 -4.22 -18.24 -22.21
N ILE A 339 -3.18 -17.42 -22.36
CA ILE A 339 -3.00 -16.54 -23.52
C ILE A 339 -1.58 -16.76 -24.09
N GLU A 340 -1.45 -16.62 -25.40
CA GLU A 340 -0.19 -16.89 -26.09
C GLU A 340 0.77 -15.70 -26.01
N LYS A 341 0.24 -14.48 -25.98
CA LYS A 341 1.02 -13.25 -26.08
C LYS A 341 0.38 -12.11 -25.30
N VAL A 342 1.23 -11.25 -24.75
CA VAL A 342 0.85 -9.96 -24.13
C VAL A 342 1.53 -8.80 -24.83
N TYR A 343 0.91 -7.64 -24.72
CA TYR A 343 1.25 -6.40 -25.40
C TYR A 343 1.52 -5.27 -24.41
N ALA A 344 2.10 -4.17 -24.88
CA ALA A 344 2.30 -2.97 -24.06
C ALA A 344 0.97 -2.49 -23.46
N GLY A 345 0.96 -2.22 -22.15
CA GLY A 345 -0.24 -1.86 -21.38
C GLY A 345 -1.00 -3.03 -20.76
N ASP A 346 -0.68 -4.28 -21.11
CA ASP A 346 -1.35 -5.45 -20.57
C ASP A 346 -0.95 -5.74 -19.11
N ILE A 347 -1.92 -6.33 -18.38
CA ILE A 347 -1.72 -6.93 -17.07
C ILE A 347 -2.02 -8.41 -17.19
N ALA A 348 -1.05 -9.24 -16.82
CA ALA A 348 -1.16 -10.69 -16.89
C ALA A 348 -0.41 -11.36 -15.73
N ALA A 349 -0.56 -12.67 -15.60
CA ALA A 349 0.19 -13.47 -14.66
C ALA A 349 1.08 -14.49 -15.40
N ALA A 350 2.33 -14.63 -14.94
CA ALA A 350 3.28 -15.61 -15.48
C ALA A 350 3.43 -16.79 -14.54
N VAL A 351 3.49 -17.99 -15.13
CA VAL A 351 3.86 -19.24 -14.46
C VAL A 351 5.27 -19.62 -14.85
N GLY A 352 6.05 -20.10 -13.90
CA GLY A 352 7.40 -20.62 -14.17
C GLY A 352 8.55 -19.74 -13.70
N LEU A 353 8.26 -18.50 -13.29
CA LEU A 353 9.25 -17.60 -12.68
C LEU A 353 9.54 -18.05 -11.24
N LYS A 354 10.78 -18.46 -10.99
CA LYS A 354 11.20 -19.03 -9.70
C LYS A 354 11.77 -17.98 -8.76
N ASP A 355 12.65 -17.13 -9.29
CA ASP A 355 13.40 -16.13 -8.53
C ASP A 355 12.71 -14.77 -8.45
N THR A 356 11.80 -14.48 -9.36
CA THR A 356 11.09 -13.20 -9.43
C THR A 356 10.25 -12.95 -8.17
N THR A 357 10.38 -11.75 -7.59
CA THR A 357 9.62 -11.28 -6.43
C THR A 357 8.88 -9.97 -6.76
N THR A 358 8.02 -9.52 -5.85
CA THR A 358 7.30 -8.25 -6.00
C THR A 358 8.29 -7.08 -6.09
N GLY A 359 8.15 -6.24 -7.13
CA GLY A 359 9.03 -5.11 -7.41
C GLY A 359 10.14 -5.40 -8.42
N ASP A 360 10.32 -6.65 -8.83
CA ASP A 360 11.35 -7.00 -9.83
C ASP A 360 10.95 -6.53 -11.23
N THR A 361 11.93 -6.08 -11.99
CA THR A 361 11.77 -5.74 -13.41
C THR A 361 12.10 -6.94 -14.29
N LEU A 362 11.21 -7.23 -15.23
CA LEU A 362 11.39 -8.23 -16.28
C LEU A 362 11.58 -7.51 -17.61
N CYS A 363 12.67 -7.76 -18.31
CA CYS A 363 12.97 -7.05 -19.55
C CYS A 363 13.66 -7.94 -20.59
N ASP A 364 13.93 -7.36 -21.77
CA ASP A 364 14.79 -7.97 -22.77
C ASP A 364 16.25 -7.90 -22.29
N GLU A 365 16.96 -9.03 -22.35
CA GLU A 365 18.36 -9.15 -21.95
C GLU A 365 19.30 -8.23 -22.78
N LYS A 366 18.91 -7.90 -24.00
CA LYS A 366 19.69 -7.02 -24.91
C LYS A 366 19.49 -5.53 -24.64
N ALA A 367 18.43 -5.18 -23.93
CA ALA A 367 18.10 -3.81 -23.56
C ALA A 367 17.70 -3.76 -22.07
N PRO A 368 18.65 -4.02 -21.17
CA PRO A 368 18.34 -4.14 -19.74
C PRO A 368 17.97 -2.78 -19.15
N ILE A 369 16.90 -2.77 -18.36
CA ILE A 369 16.43 -1.63 -17.60
C ILE A 369 15.94 -2.12 -16.23
N ILE A 370 16.17 -1.34 -15.18
CA ILE A 370 15.53 -1.51 -13.88
C ILE A 370 14.53 -0.36 -13.75
N LEU A 371 13.26 -0.69 -13.71
CA LEU A 371 12.19 0.26 -13.43
C LEU A 371 12.27 0.65 -11.96
N GLU A 372 11.76 1.84 -11.63
CA GLU A 372 11.76 2.35 -10.26
C GLU A 372 11.20 1.30 -9.28
N SER A 373 11.97 1.00 -8.24
CA SER A 373 11.62 0.00 -7.24
C SER A 373 10.48 0.46 -6.32
N MET A 374 9.63 -0.49 -5.91
CA MET A 374 8.62 -0.24 -4.88
C MET A 374 9.28 -0.27 -3.50
N VAL A 375 9.00 0.75 -2.69
CA VAL A 375 9.42 0.80 -1.28
C VAL A 375 8.23 0.43 -0.42
N PHE A 376 8.38 -0.61 0.39
CA PHE A 376 7.33 -1.08 1.27
C PHE A 376 7.61 -0.67 2.72
N PRO A 377 6.57 -0.33 3.51
CA PRO A 377 6.74 0.01 4.91
C PRO A 377 7.17 -1.22 5.73
N ASP A 378 7.92 -0.97 6.78
CA ASP A 378 8.27 -2.02 7.74
C ASP A 378 7.07 -2.44 8.58
N PRO A 379 6.95 -3.75 8.92
CA PRO A 379 5.89 -4.22 9.78
C PRO A 379 5.99 -3.63 11.18
N VAL A 380 4.84 -3.39 11.82
CA VAL A 380 4.76 -2.68 13.11
C VAL A 380 4.37 -3.55 14.28
N ILE A 381 3.64 -4.64 14.05
CA ILE A 381 3.28 -5.60 15.10
C ILE A 381 3.86 -6.97 14.83
N SER A 382 4.08 -7.72 15.89
CA SER A 382 4.62 -9.08 15.81
C SER A 382 3.87 -10.02 16.76
N VAL A 383 3.68 -11.27 16.32
CA VAL A 383 3.15 -12.35 17.14
C VAL A 383 4.08 -13.56 17.07
N ALA A 384 4.13 -14.33 18.12
CA ALA A 384 4.80 -15.63 18.11
C ALA A 384 3.83 -16.70 17.62
N VAL A 385 4.29 -17.54 16.71
CA VAL A 385 3.52 -18.67 16.17
C VAL A 385 4.28 -19.97 16.49
N GLU A 386 3.60 -20.89 17.17
CA GLU A 386 4.16 -22.16 17.58
C GLU A 386 3.41 -23.32 16.93
N PRO A 387 4.10 -24.26 16.27
CA PRO A 387 3.46 -25.43 15.69
C PRO A 387 2.96 -26.37 16.78
N LYS A 388 1.77 -26.95 16.62
CA LYS A 388 1.20 -27.90 17.59
C LYS A 388 1.90 -29.25 17.57
N THR A 389 2.49 -29.64 16.44
CA THR A 389 3.19 -30.94 16.26
C THR A 389 4.48 -30.74 15.48
N LYS A 390 5.40 -31.74 15.57
CA LYS A 390 6.62 -31.73 14.75
C LYS A 390 6.34 -31.75 13.25
N ALA A 391 5.28 -32.43 12.82
CA ALA A 391 4.87 -32.44 11.41
C ALA A 391 4.36 -31.06 10.95
N ASP A 392 3.74 -30.31 11.83
CA ASP A 392 3.30 -28.94 11.55
C ASP A 392 4.48 -27.98 11.45
N GLN A 393 5.59 -28.25 12.13
CA GLN A 393 6.78 -27.37 12.09
C GLN A 393 7.39 -27.26 10.69
N GLU A 394 7.54 -28.38 9.99
CA GLU A 394 8.07 -28.39 8.61
C GLU A 394 7.10 -27.70 7.64
N LYS A 395 5.81 -28.03 7.76
CA LYS A 395 4.76 -27.41 6.95
C LYS A 395 4.66 -25.90 7.20
N MET A 396 4.78 -25.50 8.46
CA MET A 396 4.73 -24.07 8.85
C MET A 396 5.86 -23.29 8.22
N GLY A 397 7.10 -23.79 8.22
CA GLY A 397 8.23 -23.14 7.57
C GLY A 397 7.99 -22.88 6.08
N ILE A 398 7.52 -23.91 5.36
CA ILE A 398 7.20 -23.80 3.93
C ILE A 398 6.03 -22.82 3.68
N ALA A 399 4.99 -22.89 4.49
CA ALA A 399 3.83 -22.03 4.36
C ALA A 399 4.18 -20.56 4.63
N LEU A 400 4.91 -20.29 5.69
CA LEU A 400 5.36 -18.94 6.05
C LEU A 400 6.29 -18.34 4.99
N GLN A 401 7.18 -19.14 4.41
CA GLN A 401 8.03 -18.69 3.30
C GLN A 401 7.18 -18.27 2.10
N LYS A 402 6.19 -19.06 1.71
CA LYS A 402 5.27 -18.73 0.60
C LYS A 402 4.49 -17.44 0.88
N LEU A 403 3.96 -17.29 2.09
CA LEU A 403 3.24 -16.09 2.50
C LEU A 403 4.14 -14.84 2.49
N ALA A 404 5.40 -14.98 2.90
CA ALA A 404 6.38 -13.89 2.83
C ALA A 404 6.79 -13.52 1.39
N GLU A 405 6.74 -14.49 0.45
CA GLU A 405 6.95 -14.19 -0.97
C GLU A 405 5.75 -13.44 -1.60
N GLU A 406 4.54 -13.67 -1.08
CA GLU A 406 3.32 -12.99 -1.55
C GLU A 406 3.21 -11.55 -1.03
N ASP A 407 3.59 -11.33 0.22
CA ASP A 407 3.43 -10.05 0.90
C ASP A 407 4.78 -9.51 1.40
N PRO A 408 5.31 -8.47 0.77
CA PRO A 408 6.59 -7.87 1.14
C PRO A 408 6.58 -7.16 2.50
N THR A 409 5.41 -6.89 3.09
CA THR A 409 5.28 -6.31 4.44
C THR A 409 5.16 -7.38 5.52
N PHE A 410 5.00 -8.63 5.13
CA PHE A 410 5.00 -9.76 6.04
C PHE A 410 6.40 -10.31 6.21
N ARG A 411 6.90 -10.35 7.43
CA ARG A 411 8.23 -10.88 7.74
C ARG A 411 8.16 -12.05 8.71
N VAL A 412 9.07 -12.98 8.52
CA VAL A 412 9.22 -14.16 9.37
C VAL A 412 10.66 -14.20 9.88
N ARG A 413 10.82 -14.36 11.18
CA ARG A 413 12.14 -14.59 11.80
C ARG A 413 12.04 -15.66 12.87
N THR A 414 13.11 -16.37 13.09
CA THR A 414 13.26 -17.24 14.25
C THR A 414 14.07 -16.50 15.30
N ASP A 415 13.54 -16.40 16.49
CA ASP A 415 14.27 -15.83 17.61
C ASP A 415 15.39 -16.80 18.03
N PRO A 416 16.67 -16.37 18.01
CA PRO A 416 17.79 -17.27 18.30
C PRO A 416 17.85 -17.70 19.78
N GLU A 417 17.27 -16.94 20.70
CA GLU A 417 17.28 -17.24 22.13
C GLU A 417 16.12 -18.15 22.54
N THR A 418 14.93 -17.85 22.03
CA THR A 418 13.70 -18.60 22.38
C THR A 418 13.37 -19.69 21.40
N ALA A 419 14.03 -19.74 20.24
CA ALA A 419 13.69 -20.59 19.11
C ALA A 419 12.24 -20.43 18.59
N GLN A 420 11.53 -19.39 19.01
CA GLN A 420 10.18 -19.09 18.57
C GLN A 420 10.18 -18.54 17.14
N THR A 421 9.21 -18.96 16.37
CA THR A 421 8.93 -18.35 15.08
C THR A 421 8.08 -17.09 15.30
N ILE A 422 8.63 -15.93 14.96
CA ILE A 422 7.97 -14.63 15.07
C ILE A 422 7.54 -14.20 13.69
N ILE A 423 6.26 -13.87 13.55
CA ILE A 423 5.69 -13.27 12.35
C ILE A 423 5.35 -11.81 12.62
N SER A 424 5.65 -10.95 11.67
CA SER A 424 5.45 -9.50 11.78
C SER A 424 4.62 -9.00 10.61
N GLY A 425 3.71 -8.07 10.87
CA GLY A 425 2.78 -7.52 9.87
C GLY A 425 2.34 -6.10 10.19
N MET A 426 1.45 -5.56 9.36
CA MET A 426 1.02 -4.16 9.40
C MET A 426 -0.04 -3.87 10.47
N GLY A 427 -0.79 -4.87 10.91
CA GLY A 427 -1.86 -4.71 11.89
C GLY A 427 -2.40 -6.05 12.40
N GLU A 428 -3.28 -6.01 13.40
CA GLU A 428 -3.90 -7.21 13.98
C GLU A 428 -4.65 -8.02 12.93
N LEU A 429 -5.49 -7.36 12.14
CA LEU A 429 -6.28 -8.02 11.11
C LEU A 429 -5.39 -8.68 10.05
N HIS A 430 -4.28 -8.06 9.69
CA HIS A 430 -3.31 -8.62 8.77
C HIS A 430 -2.74 -9.95 9.30
N LEU A 431 -2.26 -9.96 10.56
CA LEU A 431 -1.70 -11.17 11.17
C LEU A 431 -2.77 -12.26 11.41
N ASP A 432 -3.99 -11.87 11.79
CA ASP A 432 -5.12 -12.79 11.92
C ASP A 432 -5.40 -13.55 10.62
N ILE A 433 -5.38 -12.83 9.50
CA ILE A 433 -5.60 -13.43 8.18
C ILE A 433 -4.45 -14.36 7.80
N ILE A 434 -3.20 -13.98 8.07
CA ILE A 434 -2.04 -14.85 7.84
C ILE A 434 -2.17 -16.15 8.64
N VAL A 435 -2.54 -16.06 9.91
CA VAL A 435 -2.75 -17.24 10.77
C VAL A 435 -3.91 -18.10 10.29
N ASP A 436 -5.00 -17.48 9.88
CA ASP A 436 -6.15 -18.20 9.34
C ASP A 436 -5.81 -18.92 8.02
N ARG A 437 -5.00 -18.29 7.16
CA ARG A 437 -4.46 -18.92 5.95
C ARG A 437 -3.55 -20.12 6.27
N LEU A 438 -2.69 -20.02 7.29
CA LEU A 438 -1.89 -21.16 7.76
C LEU A 438 -2.79 -22.36 8.13
N LEU A 439 -3.87 -22.11 8.84
CA LEU A 439 -4.81 -23.14 9.29
C LEU A 439 -5.62 -23.73 8.12
N ARG A 440 -6.25 -22.90 7.27
CA ARG A 440 -7.21 -23.32 6.25
C ARG A 440 -6.56 -23.73 4.94
N GLU A 441 -5.60 -22.95 4.42
CA GLU A 441 -4.99 -23.18 3.11
C GLU A 441 -3.84 -24.19 3.20
N PHE A 442 -3.00 -24.07 4.25
CA PHE A 442 -1.80 -24.89 4.39
C PHE A 442 -1.98 -26.07 5.37
N HIS A 443 -3.12 -26.13 6.06
CA HIS A 443 -3.44 -27.17 7.04
C HIS A 443 -2.36 -27.33 8.12
N VAL A 444 -1.86 -26.20 8.63
CA VAL A 444 -0.86 -26.13 9.70
C VAL A 444 -1.54 -25.88 11.03
N GLY A 445 -1.46 -26.82 11.95
CA GLY A 445 -1.89 -26.62 13.33
C GLY A 445 -0.89 -25.76 14.09
N CYS A 446 -1.26 -24.54 14.44
CA CYS A 446 -0.43 -23.61 15.22
C CYS A 446 -1.20 -22.98 16.37
N SER A 447 -0.46 -22.51 17.38
CA SER A 447 -0.92 -21.61 18.43
C SER A 447 -0.27 -20.24 18.24
N VAL A 448 -0.99 -19.18 18.61
CA VAL A 448 -0.54 -17.80 18.44
C VAL A 448 -0.36 -17.19 19.83
N GLY A 449 0.79 -16.57 20.05
CA GLY A 449 1.04 -15.76 21.23
C GLY A 449 0.42 -14.36 21.13
N ASN A 450 0.44 -13.61 22.22
CA ASN A 450 -0.04 -12.22 22.21
C ASN A 450 0.77 -11.38 21.20
N PRO A 451 0.12 -10.42 20.53
CA PRO A 451 0.82 -9.48 19.66
C PRO A 451 1.97 -8.77 20.37
N GLN A 452 3.10 -8.66 19.72
CA GLN A 452 4.24 -7.92 20.27
C GLN A 452 4.46 -6.65 19.46
N VAL A 453 4.79 -5.58 20.20
CA VAL A 453 5.10 -4.28 19.60
C VAL A 453 6.53 -4.29 19.08
N ALA A 454 6.75 -3.74 17.90
CA ALA A 454 8.09 -3.57 17.33
C ALA A 454 8.79 -2.38 18.01
N TYR A 455 9.35 -2.63 19.18
CA TYR A 455 10.19 -1.66 19.87
C TYR A 455 11.48 -1.40 19.10
N ARG A 456 12.06 -0.22 19.33
CA ARG A 456 13.39 0.18 18.83
C ARG A 456 14.23 0.62 20.02
N GLU A 457 15.52 0.75 19.78
CA GLU A 457 16.43 1.37 20.75
C GLU A 457 17.11 2.58 20.11
N THR A 458 17.50 3.55 20.90
CA THR A 458 18.32 4.68 20.47
C THR A 458 19.20 5.17 21.63
N ILE A 459 20.05 6.15 21.37
CA ILE A 459 20.95 6.75 22.35
C ILE A 459 20.60 8.23 22.56
N ARG A 460 20.85 8.75 23.77
CA ARG A 460 20.61 10.16 24.11
C ARG A 460 21.85 11.02 24.13
N LYS A 461 23.03 10.43 24.26
CA LYS A 461 24.29 11.14 24.50
C LYS A 461 25.36 10.73 23.49
N SER A 462 26.19 11.70 23.12
CA SER A 462 27.39 11.41 22.35
C SER A 462 28.46 10.82 23.26
N VAL A 463 29.10 9.76 22.82
CA VAL A 463 30.15 9.04 23.57
C VAL A 463 31.24 8.56 22.63
N LYS A 464 32.44 8.38 23.21
CA LYS A 464 33.57 7.73 22.54
C LYS A 464 33.80 6.36 23.18
N ALA A 465 34.03 5.36 22.34
CA ALA A 465 34.26 3.99 22.79
C ALA A 465 35.34 3.30 22.00
N GLU A 466 36.11 2.47 22.67
CA GLU A 466 37.12 1.60 22.07
C GLU A 466 36.51 0.24 21.77
N GLY A 467 36.72 -0.23 20.55
CA GLY A 467 36.45 -1.60 20.14
C GLY A 467 37.76 -2.31 19.86
N LYS A 468 38.11 -3.28 20.69
CA LYS A 468 39.38 -4.03 20.56
C LYS A 468 39.11 -5.52 20.65
N PHE A 469 39.47 -6.24 19.59
CA PHE A 469 39.38 -7.66 19.53
C PHE A 469 40.78 -8.25 19.33
N VAL A 470 41.25 -9.04 20.30
CA VAL A 470 42.53 -9.71 20.26
C VAL A 470 42.32 -11.15 20.66
N ARG A 471 42.68 -12.08 19.80
CA ARG A 471 42.65 -13.53 20.10
C ARG A 471 43.93 -14.20 19.61
N GLN A 472 44.62 -14.89 20.48
CA GLN A 472 45.76 -15.76 20.15
C GLN A 472 45.39 -17.21 20.48
N SER A 473 45.33 -18.07 19.48
CA SER A 473 45.14 -19.50 19.67
C SER A 473 46.10 -20.24 18.74
N GLY A 474 47.29 -20.58 19.26
CA GLY A 474 48.25 -21.50 18.65
C GLY A 474 48.44 -21.38 17.14
N GLY A 475 49.05 -20.30 16.65
CA GLY A 475 49.26 -20.03 15.23
C GLY A 475 49.05 -18.56 14.87
N LYS A 476 48.40 -18.25 13.74
CA LYS A 476 48.07 -16.89 13.32
C LYS A 476 47.05 -16.29 14.29
N GLY A 477 47.38 -15.14 14.90
CA GLY A 477 46.48 -14.40 15.79
C GLY A 477 45.33 -13.68 15.04
N GLN A 478 44.45 -13.07 15.79
CA GLN A 478 43.40 -12.16 15.26
C GLN A 478 43.50 -10.84 15.99
N TYR A 479 43.56 -9.75 15.24
CA TYR A 479 43.69 -8.42 15.78
C TYR A 479 42.77 -7.41 15.03
N GLY A 480 41.91 -6.74 15.75
CA GLY A 480 41.11 -5.62 15.25
C GLY A 480 40.96 -4.56 16.34
N HIS A 481 41.20 -3.30 16.02
CA HIS A 481 41.11 -2.21 16.98
C HIS A 481 40.64 -0.94 16.30
N CYS A 482 39.55 -0.37 16.82
CA CYS A 482 38.97 0.86 16.34
C CYS A 482 38.44 1.74 17.50
N TRP A 483 38.49 3.04 17.29
CA TRP A 483 37.81 4.01 18.14
C TRP A 483 36.61 4.56 17.44
N LEU A 484 35.45 4.50 18.09
CA LEU A 484 34.16 4.94 17.58
C LEU A 484 33.65 6.12 18.39
N GLU A 485 33.10 7.12 17.72
CA GLU A 485 32.29 8.17 18.32
C GLU A 485 30.84 7.93 17.90
N LEU A 486 29.98 7.70 18.90
CA LEU A 486 28.55 7.52 18.71
C LEU A 486 27.84 8.82 19.02
N THR A 487 26.93 9.24 18.14
CA THR A 487 26.14 10.46 18.28
C THR A 487 24.67 10.18 18.05
N PRO A 488 23.74 10.70 18.89
CA PRO A 488 22.34 10.64 18.57
C PRO A 488 22.04 11.48 17.32
N LEU A 489 21.16 10.97 16.46
CA LEU A 489 20.62 11.67 15.29
C LEU A 489 19.20 12.13 15.58
N GLU A 490 18.66 12.98 14.71
CA GLU A 490 17.26 13.37 14.79
C GLU A 490 16.34 12.18 14.47
N PRO A 491 15.14 12.13 15.07
CA PRO A 491 14.19 11.07 14.81
C PRO A 491 13.91 10.85 13.31
N GLY A 492 14.06 9.61 12.85
CA GLY A 492 13.84 9.24 11.45
C GLY A 492 15.06 9.35 10.54
N GLU A 493 16.20 9.82 11.04
CA GLU A 493 17.46 9.88 10.25
C GLU A 493 18.13 8.51 10.08
N GLY A 494 17.74 7.52 10.88
CA GLY A 494 18.20 6.14 10.75
C GLY A 494 19.64 5.92 11.18
N PHE A 495 20.49 5.53 10.24
CA PHE A 495 21.90 5.22 10.51
C PHE A 495 22.83 6.04 9.59
N LYS A 496 23.84 6.67 10.18
CA LYS A 496 24.93 7.35 9.45
C LYS A 496 26.28 6.82 9.90
N PHE A 497 27.16 6.55 8.95
CA PHE A 497 28.50 6.09 9.21
C PHE A 497 29.51 7.01 8.54
N ASP A 498 30.42 7.59 9.33
CA ASP A 498 31.45 8.49 8.87
C ASP A 498 32.86 7.93 9.18
N ASN A 499 33.76 8.13 8.23
CA ASN A 499 35.17 7.79 8.39
C ASN A 499 36.03 9.06 8.54
N LYS A 500 36.63 9.24 9.71
CA LYS A 500 37.58 10.32 10.03
C LYS A 500 38.94 9.80 10.43
N VAL A 501 39.29 8.58 10.03
CA VAL A 501 40.62 8.01 10.31
C VAL A 501 41.69 8.76 9.51
N VAL A 502 42.75 9.23 10.20
CA VAL A 502 43.84 9.97 9.62
C VAL A 502 45.14 9.16 9.69
N GLY A 503 46.08 9.39 8.74
CA GLY A 503 47.41 8.81 8.80
C GLY A 503 47.47 7.30 8.55
N GLY A 504 46.39 6.66 8.10
CA GLY A 504 46.41 5.20 7.83
C GLY A 504 46.42 4.35 9.09
N ALA A 505 45.94 4.86 10.22
CA ALA A 505 45.81 4.13 11.49
C ALA A 505 44.97 2.82 11.34
N ILE A 506 43.98 2.88 10.46
CA ILE A 506 43.25 1.69 9.99
C ILE A 506 43.33 1.67 8.46
N PRO A 507 43.78 0.60 7.80
CA PRO A 507 43.74 0.44 6.36
C PRO A 507 42.31 0.58 5.82
N LYS A 508 42.15 1.18 4.63
CA LYS A 508 40.84 1.47 4.03
C LYS A 508 39.98 0.21 3.87
N GLU A 509 40.57 -0.93 3.60
CA GLU A 509 39.92 -2.22 3.43
C GLU A 509 39.20 -2.70 4.69
N TYR A 510 39.58 -2.23 5.89
CA TYR A 510 38.96 -2.63 7.16
C TYR A 510 37.86 -1.67 7.64
N ILE A 511 37.68 -0.51 6.99
CA ILE A 511 36.61 0.46 7.35
C ILE A 511 35.22 -0.13 7.08
N GLY A 512 35.02 -0.77 5.92
CA GLY A 512 33.77 -1.47 5.60
C GLY A 512 33.41 -2.58 6.59
N PRO A 513 34.36 -3.48 6.94
CA PRO A 513 34.18 -4.45 8.02
C PRO A 513 33.77 -3.83 9.37
N VAL A 514 34.36 -2.70 9.78
CA VAL A 514 33.95 -2.00 11.01
C VAL A 514 32.49 -1.55 10.91
N GLU A 515 32.09 -0.93 9.79
CA GLU A 515 30.71 -0.53 9.55
C GLU A 515 29.75 -1.73 9.60
N ALA A 516 30.11 -2.85 8.96
CA ALA A 516 29.32 -4.07 8.98
C ALA A 516 29.13 -4.63 10.41
N GLY A 517 30.20 -4.56 11.24
CA GLY A 517 30.12 -4.96 12.65
C GLY A 517 29.22 -4.06 13.49
N VAL A 518 29.25 -2.74 13.22
CA VAL A 518 28.35 -1.77 13.86
C VAL A 518 26.89 -2.05 13.48
N LYS A 519 26.59 -2.26 12.20
CA LYS A 519 25.24 -2.57 11.72
C LYS A 519 24.69 -3.83 12.38
N GLU A 520 25.46 -4.89 12.42
CA GLU A 520 25.07 -6.13 13.07
C GLU A 520 24.80 -5.94 14.58
N ALA A 521 25.60 -5.11 15.26
CA ALA A 521 25.35 -4.80 16.65
C ALA A 521 24.08 -3.95 16.86
N MET A 522 23.79 -3.06 15.93
CA MET A 522 22.56 -2.25 15.95
C MET A 522 21.32 -3.13 15.75
N GLU A 523 21.36 -4.11 14.88
CA GLU A 523 20.24 -5.03 14.64
C GLU A 523 19.87 -5.83 15.90
N ASN A 524 20.85 -6.13 16.75
CA ASN A 524 20.65 -6.91 17.96
C ASN A 524 20.35 -6.06 19.22
N GLY A 525 20.45 -4.73 19.10
CA GLY A 525 20.29 -3.80 20.24
C GLY A 525 21.28 -4.01 21.37
N VAL A 526 21.16 -3.19 22.43
CA VAL A 526 22.06 -3.25 23.59
C VAL A 526 21.34 -3.30 24.94
N VAL A 527 20.05 -2.92 25.00
CA VAL A 527 19.26 -2.83 26.24
C VAL A 527 18.33 -4.02 26.39
N ALA A 528 17.49 -4.23 25.37
CA ALA A 528 16.42 -5.24 25.39
C ALA A 528 16.44 -6.13 24.13
N GLY A 529 17.43 -5.97 23.25
CA GLY A 529 17.56 -6.76 22.04
C GLY A 529 16.73 -6.24 20.85
N TYR A 530 16.28 -5.00 20.89
CA TYR A 530 15.57 -4.38 19.78
C TYR A 530 16.51 -3.62 18.85
N PRO A 531 16.21 -3.58 17.52
CA PRO A 531 17.05 -2.85 16.59
C PRO A 531 17.22 -1.37 16.98
N MET A 532 18.46 -0.88 16.88
CA MET A 532 18.77 0.52 17.17
C MET A 532 18.55 1.39 15.93
N VAL A 533 18.08 2.62 16.15
CA VAL A 533 17.81 3.62 15.10
C VAL A 533 18.33 4.98 15.56
N ASP A 534 18.47 5.89 14.59
CA ASP A 534 18.85 7.30 14.81
C ASP A 534 20.18 7.43 15.53
N VAL A 535 21.18 6.68 15.04
CA VAL A 535 22.54 6.67 15.58
C VAL A 535 23.55 6.98 14.49
N GLY A 536 24.34 8.00 14.70
CA GLY A 536 25.54 8.32 13.92
C GLY A 536 26.76 7.66 14.53
N VAL A 537 27.60 7.02 13.71
CA VAL A 537 28.85 6.40 14.14
C VAL A 537 29.99 6.93 13.30
N THR A 538 30.98 7.51 13.96
CA THR A 538 32.20 7.97 13.30
C THR A 538 33.37 7.12 13.78
N VAL A 539 34.04 6.42 12.88
CA VAL A 539 35.35 5.83 13.15
C VAL A 539 36.43 6.90 12.95
N TYR A 540 37.23 7.16 13.99
CA TYR A 540 38.19 8.26 13.95
C TYR A 540 39.62 7.86 14.27
N ASP A 541 39.85 6.71 14.89
CA ASP A 541 41.17 6.20 15.23
C ASP A 541 41.16 4.68 15.38
N GLY A 542 42.33 4.07 15.47
CA GLY A 542 42.50 2.66 15.70
C GLY A 542 43.93 2.21 15.49
N SER A 543 44.16 0.92 15.39
CA SER A 543 45.44 0.33 15.03
C SER A 543 45.26 -1.03 14.37
N TYR A 544 46.23 -1.42 13.56
CA TYR A 544 46.24 -2.72 12.91
C TYR A 544 47.57 -3.43 13.13
N HIS A 545 47.55 -4.72 12.90
CA HIS A 545 48.75 -5.57 12.95
C HIS A 545 48.93 -6.25 11.58
N GLU A 546 50.13 -6.11 10.97
CA GLU A 546 50.37 -6.55 9.59
C GLU A 546 50.05 -8.03 9.33
N VAL A 547 50.22 -8.89 10.34
CA VAL A 547 50.02 -10.34 10.22
C VAL A 547 48.67 -10.83 10.74
N ASP A 548 48.19 -10.26 11.85
CA ASP A 548 47.04 -10.75 12.61
C ASP A 548 45.74 -9.99 12.34
N SER A 549 45.80 -8.87 11.62
CA SER A 549 44.59 -8.13 11.25
C SER A 549 43.85 -8.84 10.12
N SER A 550 42.52 -8.80 10.20
CA SER A 550 41.61 -9.39 9.22
C SER A 550 40.28 -8.63 9.21
N GLU A 551 39.54 -8.72 8.13
CA GLU A 551 38.18 -8.16 8.01
C GLU A 551 37.27 -8.63 9.15
N MET A 552 37.30 -9.92 9.48
CA MET A 552 36.53 -10.49 10.57
C MET A 552 36.92 -9.91 11.93
N ALA A 553 38.21 -9.70 12.20
CA ALA A 553 38.66 -9.10 13.45
C ALA A 553 38.20 -7.64 13.60
N PHE A 554 38.22 -6.87 12.53
CA PHE A 554 37.70 -5.49 12.53
C PHE A 554 36.17 -5.44 12.58
N LYS A 555 35.47 -6.38 11.97
CA LYS A 555 34.02 -6.51 12.13
C LYS A 555 33.65 -6.76 13.59
N ILE A 556 34.32 -7.67 14.26
CA ILE A 556 34.10 -7.96 15.68
C ILE A 556 34.47 -6.74 16.55
N ALA A 557 35.60 -6.07 16.26
CA ALA A 557 36.01 -4.87 16.98
C ALA A 557 34.98 -3.74 16.83
N GLY A 558 34.45 -3.54 15.64
CA GLY A 558 33.36 -2.57 15.38
C GLY A 558 32.12 -2.88 16.20
N SER A 559 31.68 -4.12 16.22
CA SER A 559 30.55 -4.59 17.03
C SER A 559 30.78 -4.39 18.52
N MET A 560 31.97 -4.73 19.03
CA MET A 560 32.32 -4.56 20.46
C MET A 560 32.38 -3.08 20.85
N GLY A 561 33.01 -2.24 20.03
CA GLY A 561 33.09 -0.80 20.25
C GLY A 561 31.75 -0.14 20.27
N PHE A 562 30.90 -0.48 19.32
CA PHE A 562 29.53 0.03 19.26
C PHE A 562 28.73 -0.36 20.52
N ARG A 563 28.71 -1.63 20.90
CA ARG A 563 27.98 -2.09 22.10
C ARG A 563 28.45 -1.40 23.37
N ALA A 564 29.77 -1.30 23.55
CA ALA A 564 30.37 -0.63 24.72
C ALA A 564 30.03 0.86 24.77
N GLY A 565 30.01 1.51 23.60
CA GLY A 565 29.62 2.92 23.46
C GLY A 565 28.14 3.14 23.70
N ALA A 566 27.30 2.39 23.04
CA ALA A 566 25.84 2.51 23.16
C ALA A 566 25.36 2.34 24.60
N LEU A 567 25.91 1.38 25.36
CA LEU A 567 25.59 1.21 26.77
C LEU A 567 25.95 2.43 27.65
N LYS A 568 26.97 3.20 27.26
CA LYS A 568 27.37 4.44 27.99
C LYS A 568 26.63 5.67 27.51
N ALA A 569 26.00 5.59 26.34
CA ALA A 569 25.32 6.69 25.66
C ALA A 569 23.89 6.95 26.15
N ASP A 570 23.51 6.42 27.33
CA ASP A 570 22.15 6.52 27.88
C ASP A 570 21.10 5.95 26.92
N PRO A 571 21.17 4.66 26.60
CA PRO A 571 20.28 4.04 25.65
C PRO A 571 18.85 3.94 26.17
N VAL A 572 17.86 4.16 25.30
CA VAL A 572 16.43 4.15 25.62
C VAL A 572 15.66 3.27 24.63
N ILE A 573 14.51 2.77 25.08
CA ILE A 573 13.57 2.02 24.24
C ILE A 573 12.57 3.02 23.64
N LEU A 574 12.31 2.84 22.36
CA LEU A 574 11.30 3.57 21.62
C LEU A 574 10.11 2.66 21.29
N GLU A 575 8.91 3.20 21.39
CA GLU A 575 7.67 2.54 20.98
C GLU A 575 7.00 3.29 19.84
N PRO A 576 6.32 2.58 18.90
CA PRO A 576 5.60 3.23 17.84
C PRO A 576 4.33 3.91 18.36
N TYR A 577 4.16 5.19 18.03
CA TYR A 577 2.96 5.96 18.25
C TYR A 577 2.12 5.95 17.00
N MET A 578 0.86 5.60 17.16
CA MET A 578 -0.12 5.58 16.11
C MET A 578 -0.83 6.92 16.04
N LYS A 579 -0.95 7.48 14.85
CA LYS A 579 -1.92 8.52 14.57
C LYS A 579 -3.28 7.85 14.46
N VAL A 580 -4.15 8.15 15.40
CA VAL A 580 -5.49 7.55 15.50
C VAL A 580 -6.52 8.62 15.22
N GLU A 581 -7.34 8.43 14.21
CA GLU A 581 -8.50 9.25 13.92
C GLU A 581 -9.75 8.47 14.30
N VAL A 582 -10.52 8.99 15.24
CA VAL A 582 -11.77 8.34 15.70
C VAL A 582 -12.95 9.22 15.34
N THR A 583 -13.89 8.67 14.60
CA THR A 583 -15.13 9.32 14.23
C THR A 583 -16.29 8.74 15.02
N VAL A 584 -16.94 9.56 15.82
CA VAL A 584 -18.05 9.16 16.69
C VAL A 584 -19.15 10.21 16.71
N PRO A 585 -20.42 9.83 16.97
CA PRO A 585 -21.46 10.79 17.30
C PRO A 585 -21.08 11.61 18.55
N GLU A 586 -21.52 12.85 18.61
CA GLU A 586 -21.20 13.81 19.69
C GLU A 586 -21.47 13.25 21.10
N GLU A 587 -22.54 12.46 21.23
CA GLU A 587 -22.96 11.83 22.49
C GLU A 587 -21.89 10.89 23.11
N TYR A 588 -20.99 10.31 22.28
CA TYR A 588 -19.93 9.38 22.73
C TYR A 588 -18.55 10.02 22.80
N MET A 589 -18.42 11.28 22.41
CA MET A 589 -17.12 11.98 22.35
C MET A 589 -16.38 11.95 23.70
N GLY A 590 -17.08 12.21 24.80
CA GLY A 590 -16.49 12.23 26.14
C GLY A 590 -15.91 10.89 26.55
N ASP A 591 -16.64 9.81 26.31
CA ASP A 591 -16.21 8.44 26.63
C ASP A 591 -15.01 8.01 25.80
N VAL A 592 -14.96 8.39 24.53
CA VAL A 592 -13.86 8.09 23.63
C VAL A 592 -12.59 8.87 24.02
N ILE A 593 -12.71 10.16 24.33
CA ILE A 593 -11.58 10.97 24.83
C ILE A 593 -11.02 10.38 26.13
N GLY A 594 -11.91 10.01 27.05
CA GLY A 594 -11.53 9.36 28.29
C GLY A 594 -10.78 8.05 28.06
N ASP A 595 -11.23 7.25 27.12
CA ASP A 595 -10.57 5.98 26.75
C ASP A 595 -9.20 6.21 26.12
N LEU A 596 -9.10 7.09 25.12
CA LEU A 596 -7.82 7.42 24.47
C LEU A 596 -6.80 7.96 25.49
N ASN A 597 -7.21 8.84 26.41
CA ASN A 597 -6.33 9.33 27.47
C ASN A 597 -5.89 8.21 28.42
N SER A 598 -6.78 7.28 28.75
CA SER A 598 -6.42 6.12 29.60
C SER A 598 -5.38 5.20 28.93
N ARG A 599 -5.32 5.21 27.60
CA ARG A 599 -4.35 4.50 26.77
C ARG A 599 -3.07 5.29 26.49
N ARG A 600 -2.72 6.24 27.33
CA ARG A 600 -1.58 7.15 27.15
C ARG A 600 -1.67 7.99 25.86
N GLY A 601 -2.87 8.12 25.31
CA GLY A 601 -3.11 8.92 24.13
C GLY A 601 -3.00 10.42 24.41
N ARG A 602 -2.53 11.14 23.40
CA ARG A 602 -2.51 12.62 23.39
C ARG A 602 -3.43 13.10 22.31
N ILE A 603 -4.50 13.80 22.69
CA ILE A 603 -5.43 14.39 21.74
C ILE A 603 -4.74 15.55 21.03
N ASN A 604 -4.70 15.49 19.72
CA ASN A 604 -4.10 16.52 18.85
C ASN A 604 -5.13 17.54 18.40
N SER A 605 -6.26 17.08 17.84
CA SER A 605 -7.35 17.94 17.39
C SER A 605 -8.70 17.27 17.55
N MET A 606 -9.73 18.11 17.56
CA MET A 606 -11.13 17.67 17.57
C MET A 606 -11.91 18.58 16.63
N GLU A 607 -12.62 17.98 15.70
CA GLU A 607 -13.39 18.69 14.69
C GLU A 607 -14.78 18.11 14.58
N ALA A 608 -15.78 19.00 14.50
CA ALA A 608 -17.14 18.59 14.17
C ALA A 608 -17.29 18.48 12.66
N ARG A 609 -17.63 17.30 12.16
CA ARG A 609 -17.87 17.06 10.72
C ARG A 609 -19.20 16.35 10.53
N ASN A 610 -20.15 17.01 9.85
CA ASN A 610 -21.44 16.42 9.44
C ASN A 610 -22.24 15.74 10.57
N GLY A 611 -22.29 16.33 11.77
CA GLY A 611 -22.99 15.76 12.92
C GLY A 611 -22.25 14.62 13.65
N ALA A 612 -21.02 14.36 13.27
CA ALA A 612 -20.10 13.51 13.99
C ALA A 612 -18.90 14.32 14.50
N GLN A 613 -18.25 13.85 15.54
CA GLN A 613 -17.00 14.38 16.05
C GLN A 613 -15.84 13.49 15.55
N VAL A 614 -14.82 14.16 15.01
CA VAL A 614 -13.57 13.51 14.60
C VAL A 614 -12.50 13.89 15.62
N ILE A 615 -11.91 12.89 16.24
CA ILE A 615 -10.90 13.04 17.27
C ILE A 615 -9.58 12.49 16.73
N ASP A 616 -8.58 13.36 16.57
CA ASP A 616 -7.23 12.95 16.22
C ASP A 616 -6.39 12.83 17.49
N ALA A 617 -5.71 11.72 17.64
CA ALA A 617 -4.85 11.46 18.76
C ALA A 617 -3.60 10.68 18.37
N PHE A 618 -2.53 10.85 19.14
CA PHE A 618 -1.37 9.98 19.08
C PHE A 618 -1.40 9.02 20.27
N VAL A 619 -1.42 7.72 19.98
CA VAL A 619 -1.54 6.67 21.01
C VAL A 619 -0.47 5.61 20.76
N PRO A 620 0.23 5.13 21.81
CA PRO A 620 1.19 4.03 21.62
C PRO A 620 0.49 2.77 21.14
N LEU A 621 1.10 2.08 20.16
CA LEU A 621 0.54 0.84 19.60
C LEU A 621 0.25 -0.22 20.68
N SER A 622 1.10 -0.30 21.71
CA SER A 622 0.93 -1.22 22.84
C SER A 622 -0.41 -1.09 23.56
N GLU A 623 -1.01 0.11 23.54
CA GLU A 623 -2.29 0.41 24.19
C GLU A 623 -3.49 0.30 23.24
N MET A 624 -3.24 0.09 21.95
CA MET A 624 -4.31 0.01 20.93
C MET A 624 -4.86 -1.41 20.73
N PHE A 625 -4.21 -2.43 21.30
CA PHE A 625 -4.72 -3.79 21.19
C PHE A 625 -6.11 -3.91 21.83
N GLY A 626 -7.05 -4.50 21.05
CA GLY A 626 -8.45 -4.62 21.49
C GLY A 626 -9.29 -3.34 21.39
N TYR A 627 -8.69 -2.22 20.96
CA TYR A 627 -9.40 -0.94 20.88
C TYR A 627 -10.67 -0.98 20.02
N ALA A 628 -10.66 -1.72 18.90
CA ALA A 628 -11.83 -1.88 18.04
C ALA A 628 -13.05 -2.40 18.81
N THR A 629 -12.84 -3.39 19.67
CA THR A 629 -13.89 -3.99 20.51
C THR A 629 -14.38 -3.00 21.56
N ASP A 630 -13.47 -2.30 22.22
CA ASP A 630 -13.79 -1.32 23.24
C ASP A 630 -14.55 -0.12 22.67
N LEU A 631 -14.11 0.40 21.51
CA LEU A 631 -14.80 1.48 20.81
C LEU A 631 -16.22 1.07 20.40
N ARG A 632 -16.40 -0.12 19.82
CA ARG A 632 -17.72 -0.65 19.46
C ARG A 632 -18.63 -0.78 20.65
N SER A 633 -18.12 -1.29 21.76
CA SER A 633 -18.88 -1.43 23.02
C SER A 633 -19.33 -0.07 23.57
N LYS A 634 -18.43 0.93 23.61
CA LYS A 634 -18.72 2.27 24.13
C LYS A 634 -19.62 3.10 23.25
N THR A 635 -19.56 2.90 21.93
CA THR A 635 -20.32 3.69 20.93
C THR A 635 -21.53 2.94 20.36
N GLN A 636 -21.90 1.80 20.92
CA GLN A 636 -22.98 0.93 20.41
C GLN A 636 -22.81 0.60 18.91
N GLY A 637 -21.57 0.40 18.48
CA GLY A 637 -21.20 0.09 17.11
C GLY A 637 -21.21 1.29 16.15
N ARG A 638 -21.42 2.52 16.62
CA ARG A 638 -21.47 3.73 15.79
C ARG A 638 -20.14 4.44 15.65
N GLY A 639 -19.11 4.03 16.41
CA GLY A 639 -17.76 4.59 16.31
C GLY A 639 -16.95 3.85 15.27
N ASN A 640 -16.21 4.61 14.47
CA ASN A 640 -15.18 4.11 13.56
C ASN A 640 -13.84 4.73 13.92
N TYR A 641 -12.76 4.00 13.67
CA TYR A 641 -11.43 4.55 13.80
C TYR A 641 -10.52 4.06 12.67
N SER A 642 -9.52 4.84 12.40
CA SER A 642 -8.36 4.45 11.62
C SER A 642 -7.10 4.73 12.42
N MET A 643 -6.05 3.97 12.19
CA MET A 643 -4.76 4.22 12.79
C MET A 643 -3.65 3.92 11.79
N GLU A 644 -2.63 4.75 11.83
CA GLU A 644 -1.41 4.56 11.04
C GLU A 644 -0.20 4.85 11.94
N VAL A 645 0.93 4.22 11.64
CA VAL A 645 2.18 4.53 12.34
C VAL A 645 2.62 5.92 11.94
N ASP A 646 2.81 6.79 12.92
CA ASP A 646 3.25 8.15 12.69
C ASP A 646 4.75 8.31 13.01
N HIS A 647 5.13 8.03 14.25
CA HIS A 647 6.49 8.20 14.72
C HIS A 647 6.81 7.26 15.88
N TYR A 648 8.05 7.28 16.34
CA TYR A 648 8.50 6.57 17.51
C TYR A 648 8.79 7.55 18.64
N GLU A 649 8.35 7.22 19.88
CA GLU A 649 8.67 7.99 21.06
C GLU A 649 9.27 7.11 22.14
N GLU A 650 9.92 7.77 23.08
CA GLU A 650 10.53 7.09 24.20
C GLU A 650 9.50 6.48 25.15
N VAL A 651 9.70 5.22 25.48
CA VAL A 651 8.87 4.49 26.45
C VAL A 651 9.09 5.06 27.85
N PRO A 652 8.02 5.35 28.64
CA PRO A 652 8.16 5.74 30.03
C PRO A 652 9.00 4.75 30.84
N ARG A 653 9.83 5.27 31.76
CA ARG A 653 10.84 4.49 32.45
C ARG A 653 10.31 3.23 33.15
N ASN A 654 9.16 3.33 33.82
CA ASN A 654 8.51 2.21 34.50
C ASN A 654 8.11 1.08 33.52
N ILE A 655 7.65 1.45 32.33
CA ILE A 655 7.27 0.50 31.27
C ILE A 655 8.52 -0.08 30.61
N ALA A 656 9.54 0.76 30.36
CA ALA A 656 10.82 0.32 29.80
C ALA A 656 11.49 -0.72 30.71
N GLU A 657 11.50 -0.50 32.00
CA GLU A 657 12.03 -1.46 32.99
C GLU A 657 11.28 -2.79 32.98
N ALA A 658 9.94 -2.77 32.81
CA ALA A 658 9.13 -3.99 32.64
C ALA A 658 9.44 -4.74 31.33
N ILE A 659 9.63 -4.00 30.21
CA ILE A 659 10.00 -4.58 28.92
C ILE A 659 11.38 -5.23 28.99
N ILE A 660 12.36 -4.55 29.61
CA ILE A 660 13.72 -5.08 29.79
C ILE A 660 13.70 -6.33 30.67
N ALA A 661 12.95 -6.30 31.78
CA ALA A 661 12.80 -7.43 32.67
C ALA A 661 12.17 -8.64 31.97
N LYS A 662 11.13 -8.42 31.16
CA LYS A 662 10.47 -9.48 30.38
C LYS A 662 11.45 -10.13 29.38
N ASN A 663 12.26 -9.33 28.69
CA ASN A 663 13.20 -9.86 27.69
C ASN A 663 14.46 -10.51 28.33
N LYS A 664 14.87 -10.04 29.52
CA LYS A 664 15.96 -10.65 30.29
C LYS A 664 15.49 -11.76 31.24
N GLY A 665 14.25 -11.72 31.69
CA GLY A 665 13.69 -12.59 32.72
C GLY A 665 12.95 -13.82 32.20
N THR A 666 13.00 -14.06 30.89
CA THR A 666 12.81 -15.42 30.36
C THR A 666 14.02 -16.31 30.70
N GLN A 667 14.93 -15.81 31.53
CA GLN A 667 16.11 -16.49 32.09
C GLN A 667 16.00 -16.76 33.60
N ALA A 668 14.80 -16.85 34.17
CA ALA A 668 14.62 -17.31 35.55
C ALA A 668 13.67 -18.51 35.57
#